data_fcf86d33286b88ee16a7ef3762d33bba
#
_entry.id   fcf86d33286b88ee16a7ef3762d33bba
#
_cell.length_a   1.000
_cell.length_b   1.000
_cell.length_c   1.000
_cell.angle_alpha   90.00
_cell.angle_beta   90.00
_cell.angle_gamma   90.00
#
_symmetry.space_group_name_H-M   'P 1'
#
loop_
_entity.id
_entity.type
_entity.pdbx_description
1 polymer ?
#
loop_
_entity_poly.entity_id
_entity_poly.type
_entity_poly.pdbx_seq_one_letter_code
_entity_poly.pdbx_strand_id
1 'polypeptide(L)'
;MRASWQHLRRAVLTHGPLLSLAWLLILLWAAGLAVAAWQLGSWRQELTRTLLQLNADAQFRARAPSREAVDPQWYHRKALALLSATARLQRDAAWTIFIPGSWRGFDNLEEQVQARIDREFGDIVVETVRRELYARASSLTGVPLVRGTGDLQQGAECRSPVPQSVDRKLSAAAEDLPEFVAVEDYTRNVEQLDAAVQSFLSLQRSGGEPEQLRKLVAYTLGKDLPGALAGAVRMFQVSEEVSIQPALMQSRLQWATRCALDKAMGALHTRLLNTNELFALEQGFVERSTGLFDAPGRNVPFDRTLERYRAVHALLEDQNALLGKGRNDWMGRGTLQLGPAYERVLQRIARTRLLGPEVVRELNNRSGAAFAEFRRQFQQAFRSRGEPGIVWLEGEQRFGLSSDRAALREGLAALLQTSFMAGDAARATGRPVREPASLAEALQEARALAAERAQAVATVVPVFPARAQPAVARVVDSRVSELIYQRAFRILKASLPTDDPATPLDPVTFRRQREQVLALQAVLKETGGSWLGAQLVAALDGELLRRLATLHQQWQQQPMQDPRAASFAWWQGEQLPVAQLLGADAPVAPTPSFSRTATRLELLLQQARPLLALGSPVLPADPAAARWLQLQAEMERYTAGTRDSSLMRLERYLGGLGTDLRRENCSERLAAQAPQALHEDEIAQRHLQLHQALVQRCAELRGRASPPAAAFAP
;
A
#
# COMPACT_ATOMS: atom_id res chain seq x y z
N MET A 1 -40.91 -18.04 -100.53
CA MET A 1 -40.19 -17.71 -99.30
C MET A 1 -40.75 -16.52 -98.45
N ARG A 2 -41.53 -15.59 -99.04
CA ARG A 2 -42.09 -14.48 -98.26
C ARG A 2 -43.36 -14.81 -97.42
N ALA A 3 -44.11 -15.83 -97.77
CA ALA A 3 -45.30 -16.24 -96.98
C ALA A 3 -45.00 -17.00 -95.69
N SER A 4 -43.89 -17.75 -95.63
CA SER A 4 -43.50 -18.51 -94.44
C SER A 4 -42.99 -17.59 -93.33
N TRP A 5 -42.40 -16.45 -93.65
CA TRP A 5 -41.91 -15.48 -92.66
C TRP A 5 -43.04 -14.71 -91.95
N GLN A 6 -44.19 -14.50 -92.67
CA GLN A 6 -45.33 -13.81 -92.04
C GLN A 6 -46.09 -14.71 -91.08
N HIS A 7 -46.15 -16.03 -91.33
CA HIS A 7 -46.72 -16.98 -90.39
C HIS A 7 -45.87 -17.17 -89.13
N LEU A 8 -44.54 -17.22 -89.29
CA LEU A 8 -43.62 -17.26 -88.18
C LEU A 8 -43.70 -15.98 -87.32
N ARG A 9 -43.84 -14.80 -88.01
CA ARG A 9 -43.95 -13.54 -87.27
C ARG A 9 -45.26 -13.39 -86.49
N ARG A 10 -46.38 -13.96 -86.98
CA ARG A 10 -47.68 -13.98 -86.30
C ARG A 10 -47.68 -15.02 -85.12
N ALA A 11 -47.08 -16.17 -85.31
CA ALA A 11 -46.93 -17.16 -84.25
C ALA A 11 -46.02 -16.68 -83.08
N VAL A 12 -45.01 -15.88 -83.42
CA VAL A 12 -44.15 -15.26 -82.41
C VAL A 12 -44.86 -14.13 -81.64
N LEU A 13 -45.78 -13.37 -82.32
CA LEU A 13 -46.49 -12.29 -81.63
C LEU A 13 -47.67 -12.75 -80.77
N THR A 14 -48.30 -13.88 -81.05
CA THR A 14 -49.43 -14.42 -80.29
C THR A 14 -49.01 -15.33 -79.14
N HIS A 15 -47.83 -15.94 -79.23
CA HIS A 15 -47.31 -16.83 -78.19
C HIS A 15 -46.02 -16.28 -77.50
N GLY A 16 -45.69 -15.01 -77.83
CA GLY A 16 -44.50 -14.32 -77.31
C GLY A 16 -44.31 -14.41 -75.83
N PRO A 17 -45.32 -14.16 -74.97
CA PRO A 17 -45.16 -14.22 -73.54
C PRO A 17 -44.96 -15.66 -73.05
N LEU A 18 -45.61 -16.67 -73.63
CA LEU A 18 -45.44 -18.08 -73.25
C LEU A 18 -44.10 -18.63 -73.75
N LEU A 19 -43.66 -18.25 -74.99
CA LEU A 19 -42.31 -18.63 -75.45
C LEU A 19 -41.20 -17.95 -74.69
N SER A 20 -41.37 -16.68 -74.33
CA SER A 20 -40.38 -15.98 -73.44
C SER A 20 -40.31 -16.61 -72.04
N LEU A 21 -41.44 -17.01 -71.48
CA LEU A 21 -41.53 -17.69 -70.22
C LEU A 21 -40.90 -19.09 -70.31
N ALA A 22 -41.14 -19.84 -71.39
CA ALA A 22 -40.49 -21.13 -71.66
C ALA A 22 -38.97 -21.01 -71.82
N TRP A 23 -38.48 -19.98 -72.52
CA TRP A 23 -37.04 -19.68 -72.61
C TRP A 23 -36.45 -19.26 -71.31
N LEU A 24 -37.16 -18.47 -70.51
CA LEU A 24 -36.71 -18.05 -69.16
C LEU A 24 -36.63 -19.27 -68.24
N LEU A 25 -37.58 -20.20 -68.29
CA LEU A 25 -37.55 -21.45 -67.56
C LEU A 25 -36.41 -22.36 -68.01
N ILE A 26 -36.13 -22.47 -69.29
CA ILE A 26 -35.01 -23.24 -69.86
C ILE A 26 -33.69 -22.63 -69.46
N LEU A 27 -33.55 -21.29 -69.49
CA LEU A 27 -32.34 -20.59 -69.03
C LEU A 27 -32.14 -20.74 -67.58
N LEU A 28 -33.20 -20.61 -66.77
CA LEU A 28 -33.16 -20.87 -65.32
C LEU A 28 -32.73 -22.33 -64.98
N TRP A 29 -33.31 -23.26 -65.74
CA TRP A 29 -32.95 -24.68 -65.58
C TRP A 29 -31.53 -24.96 -66.06
N ALA A 30 -31.09 -24.38 -67.21
CA ALA A 30 -29.69 -24.48 -67.67
C ALA A 30 -28.69 -23.83 -66.72
N ALA A 31 -29.05 -22.67 -66.17
CA ALA A 31 -28.26 -22.03 -65.12
C ALA A 31 -28.18 -22.91 -63.83
N GLY A 32 -29.32 -23.50 -63.42
CA GLY A 32 -29.39 -24.45 -62.33
C GLY A 32 -28.53 -25.69 -62.57
N LEU A 33 -28.55 -26.25 -63.79
CA LEU A 33 -27.70 -27.37 -64.21
C LEU A 33 -26.22 -26.99 -64.25
N ALA A 34 -25.87 -25.79 -64.72
CA ALA A 34 -24.47 -25.31 -64.71
C ALA A 34 -23.92 -25.14 -63.29
N VAL A 35 -24.72 -24.57 -62.41
CA VAL A 35 -24.38 -24.47 -60.98
C VAL A 35 -24.28 -25.85 -60.36
N ALA A 36 -25.23 -26.75 -60.64
CA ALA A 36 -25.20 -28.13 -60.12
C ALA A 36 -24.00 -28.92 -60.66
N ALA A 37 -23.65 -28.76 -61.94
CA ALA A 37 -22.48 -29.40 -62.54
C ALA A 37 -21.16 -28.88 -61.95
N TRP A 38 -21.07 -27.58 -61.70
CA TRP A 38 -19.93 -26.95 -61.05
C TRP A 38 -19.79 -27.45 -59.60
N GLN A 39 -20.88 -27.48 -58.84
CA GLN A 39 -20.91 -28.03 -57.49
C GLN A 39 -20.60 -29.52 -57.49
N LEU A 40 -21.10 -30.30 -58.39
CA LEU A 40 -20.77 -31.72 -58.52
C LEU A 40 -19.28 -31.94 -58.81
N GLY A 41 -18.69 -31.09 -59.66
CA GLY A 41 -17.26 -31.10 -59.96
C GLY A 41 -16.40 -30.78 -58.72
N SER A 42 -16.78 -29.73 -57.96
CA SER A 42 -16.12 -29.38 -56.73
C SER A 42 -16.30 -30.47 -55.66
N TRP A 43 -17.48 -31.01 -55.52
CA TRP A 43 -17.81 -32.08 -54.59
C TRP A 43 -17.03 -33.36 -54.89
N ARG A 44 -16.97 -33.77 -56.20
CA ARG A 44 -16.12 -34.90 -56.62
C ARG A 44 -14.64 -34.68 -56.29
N GLN A 45 -14.10 -33.50 -56.46
CA GLN A 45 -12.74 -33.18 -56.07
C GLN A 45 -12.52 -33.30 -54.57
N GLU A 46 -13.47 -32.85 -53.78
CA GLU A 46 -13.41 -32.90 -52.32
C GLU A 46 -13.52 -34.34 -51.82
N LEU A 47 -14.45 -35.13 -52.37
CA LEU A 47 -14.56 -36.58 -52.12
C LEU A 47 -13.28 -37.32 -52.44
N THR A 48 -12.71 -37.05 -53.64
CA THR A 48 -11.47 -37.70 -54.06
C THR A 48 -10.30 -37.35 -53.12
N ARG A 49 -10.19 -36.06 -52.77
CA ARG A 49 -9.16 -35.62 -51.79
C ARG A 49 -9.35 -36.28 -50.43
N THR A 50 -10.58 -36.36 -49.95
CA THR A 50 -10.90 -36.98 -48.65
C THR A 50 -10.55 -38.47 -48.67
N LEU A 51 -10.90 -39.18 -49.74
CA LEU A 51 -10.53 -40.60 -49.92
C LEU A 51 -9.01 -40.81 -49.94
N LEU A 52 -8.29 -40.01 -50.70
CA LEU A 52 -6.83 -40.06 -50.77
C LEU A 52 -6.20 -39.81 -49.40
N GLN A 53 -6.71 -38.82 -48.66
CA GLN A 53 -6.25 -38.55 -47.29
C GLN A 53 -6.54 -39.70 -46.34
N LEU A 54 -7.76 -40.26 -46.37
CA LEU A 54 -8.12 -41.41 -45.53
C LEU A 54 -7.28 -42.64 -45.86
N ASN A 55 -6.95 -42.90 -47.12
CA ASN A 55 -6.11 -43.99 -47.53
C ASN A 55 -4.65 -43.79 -47.10
N ALA A 56 -4.14 -42.56 -47.24
CA ALA A 56 -2.78 -42.24 -46.72
C ALA A 56 -2.69 -42.41 -45.21
N ASP A 57 -3.74 -41.96 -44.47
CA ASP A 57 -3.82 -42.08 -43.03
C ASP A 57 -3.91 -43.54 -42.58
N ALA A 58 -4.66 -44.40 -43.31
CA ALA A 58 -4.70 -45.83 -43.05
C ALA A 58 -3.34 -46.51 -43.29
N GLN A 59 -2.65 -46.16 -44.39
CA GLN A 59 -1.31 -46.70 -44.68
C GLN A 59 -0.28 -46.22 -43.66
N PHE A 60 -0.39 -44.97 -43.17
CA PHE A 60 0.49 -44.47 -42.12
C PHE A 60 0.31 -45.28 -40.84
N ARG A 61 -0.92 -45.55 -40.41
CA ARG A 61 -1.23 -46.37 -39.22
C ARG A 61 -0.75 -47.83 -39.39
N ALA A 62 -0.94 -48.40 -40.57
CA ALA A 62 -0.49 -49.78 -40.84
C ALA A 62 1.04 -49.97 -40.80
N ARG A 63 1.81 -48.88 -41.00
CA ARG A 63 3.28 -48.89 -40.92
C ARG A 63 3.81 -48.65 -39.51
N ALA A 64 2.98 -48.16 -38.57
CA ALA A 64 3.39 -47.91 -37.20
C ALA A 64 3.57 -49.25 -36.46
N PRO A 65 4.65 -49.40 -35.68
CA PRO A 65 4.94 -50.66 -34.95
C PRO A 65 3.89 -50.99 -33.88
N SER A 66 3.21 -49.96 -33.38
CA SER A 66 2.04 -50.11 -32.51
C SER A 66 1.16 -48.87 -32.61
N ARG A 67 -0.13 -49.00 -32.26
CA ARG A 67 -1.06 -47.83 -32.22
C ARG A 67 -0.61 -46.78 -31.21
N GLU A 68 0.12 -47.18 -30.18
CA GLU A 68 0.64 -46.33 -29.13
C GLU A 68 1.88 -45.53 -29.54
N ALA A 69 2.58 -45.96 -30.59
CA ALA A 69 3.74 -45.26 -31.13
C ALA A 69 3.36 -44.03 -31.97
N VAL A 70 2.08 -43.88 -32.32
CA VAL A 70 1.59 -42.74 -33.08
C VAL A 70 1.32 -41.57 -32.14
N ASP A 71 1.86 -40.38 -32.49
CA ASP A 71 1.70 -39.14 -31.71
C ASP A 71 0.21 -38.86 -31.38
N PRO A 72 -0.14 -38.62 -30.12
CA PRO A 72 -1.49 -38.22 -29.71
C PRO A 72 -2.04 -36.99 -30.49
N GLN A 73 -1.16 -36.01 -30.79
CA GLN A 73 -1.54 -34.84 -31.57
C GLN A 73 -1.92 -35.18 -33.02
N TRP A 74 -1.35 -36.26 -33.58
CA TRP A 74 -1.75 -36.72 -34.91
C TRP A 74 -3.20 -37.22 -34.88
N TYR A 75 -3.58 -38.02 -33.89
CA TYR A 75 -4.94 -38.53 -33.72
C TYR A 75 -5.94 -37.38 -33.53
N HIS A 76 -5.63 -36.43 -32.70
CA HIS A 76 -6.49 -35.27 -32.43
C HIS A 76 -6.72 -34.43 -33.72
N ARG A 77 -5.65 -34.11 -34.45
CA ARG A 77 -5.74 -33.37 -35.72
C ARG A 77 -6.55 -34.12 -36.75
N LYS A 78 -6.38 -35.44 -36.85
CA LYS A 78 -7.10 -36.29 -37.80
C LYS A 78 -8.56 -36.49 -37.45
N ALA A 79 -8.89 -36.65 -36.20
CA ALA A 79 -10.26 -36.70 -35.70
C ALA A 79 -11.01 -35.40 -36.05
N LEU A 80 -10.40 -34.23 -35.80
CA LEU A 80 -10.98 -32.94 -36.19
C LEU A 80 -11.09 -32.75 -37.69
N ALA A 81 -10.11 -33.20 -38.47
CA ALA A 81 -10.17 -33.14 -39.93
C ALA A 81 -11.31 -34.06 -40.47
N LEU A 82 -11.46 -35.25 -39.94
CA LEU A 82 -12.53 -36.19 -40.34
C LEU A 82 -13.92 -35.61 -40.00
N LEU A 83 -14.12 -35.04 -38.79
CA LEU A 83 -15.34 -34.38 -38.37
C LEU A 83 -15.65 -33.16 -39.26
N SER A 84 -14.64 -32.38 -39.63
CA SER A 84 -14.81 -31.20 -40.48
C SER A 84 -15.12 -31.57 -41.96
N ALA A 85 -14.55 -32.69 -42.46
CA ALA A 85 -14.83 -33.19 -43.80
C ALA A 85 -16.27 -33.70 -43.91
N THR A 86 -16.75 -34.47 -42.94
CA THR A 86 -18.12 -34.96 -42.89
C THR A 86 -19.14 -33.82 -42.71
N ALA A 87 -18.83 -32.79 -41.94
CA ALA A 87 -19.71 -31.62 -41.80
C ALA A 87 -19.84 -30.81 -43.13
N ARG A 88 -18.78 -30.81 -43.95
CA ARG A 88 -18.83 -30.19 -45.28
C ARG A 88 -19.64 -31.01 -46.27
N LEU A 89 -19.46 -32.33 -46.25
CA LEU A 89 -20.20 -33.22 -47.14
C LEU A 89 -21.71 -33.22 -46.94
N GLN A 90 -22.18 -32.88 -45.75
CA GLN A 90 -23.62 -32.75 -45.43
C GLN A 90 -24.27 -31.46 -45.94
N ARG A 91 -23.51 -30.38 -46.17
CA ARG A 91 -24.06 -29.06 -46.50
C ARG A 91 -24.57 -28.92 -47.93
N ASP A 92 -24.17 -29.78 -48.85
CA ASP A 92 -24.32 -29.52 -50.29
C ASP A 92 -25.47 -30.27 -50.98
N ALA A 93 -26.38 -30.92 -50.24
CA ALA A 93 -27.52 -31.67 -50.83
C ALA A 93 -28.63 -30.84 -51.46
N ALA A 94 -28.63 -29.51 -51.34
CA ALA A 94 -29.76 -28.64 -51.72
C ALA A 94 -30.00 -28.51 -53.24
N TRP A 95 -28.98 -28.78 -54.08
CA TRP A 95 -29.06 -28.58 -55.55
C TRP A 95 -29.25 -29.88 -56.34
N THR A 96 -29.40 -31.00 -55.69
CA THR A 96 -29.62 -32.31 -56.33
C THR A 96 -30.93 -32.42 -57.11
N ILE A 97 -31.89 -31.51 -56.88
CA ILE A 97 -33.16 -31.37 -57.59
C ILE A 97 -32.94 -31.10 -59.08
N PHE A 98 -31.85 -30.45 -59.47
CA PHE A 98 -31.55 -30.09 -60.85
C PHE A 98 -30.80 -31.18 -61.63
N ILE A 99 -30.36 -32.23 -60.99
CA ILE A 99 -29.54 -33.28 -61.52
C ILE A 99 -30.47 -34.39 -62.14
N PRO A 100 -30.36 -34.72 -63.46
CA PRO A 100 -31.14 -35.82 -64.08
C PRO A 100 -30.88 -37.11 -63.31
N GLY A 101 -31.91 -37.94 -63.11
CA GLY A 101 -31.82 -39.20 -62.40
C GLY A 101 -30.80 -40.18 -63.01
N SER A 102 -30.53 -40.07 -64.34
CA SER A 102 -29.52 -40.85 -65.07
C SER A 102 -28.05 -40.49 -64.62
N TRP A 103 -27.82 -39.34 -63.97
CA TRP A 103 -26.49 -38.93 -63.52
C TRP A 103 -26.24 -39.26 -62.07
N ARG A 104 -27.19 -39.87 -61.39
CA ARG A 104 -27.05 -40.38 -60.02
C ARG A 104 -26.18 -41.63 -59.88
N GLY A 105 -25.42 -42.01 -60.93
CA GLY A 105 -24.46 -43.13 -60.88
C GLY A 105 -23.31 -42.91 -59.90
N PHE A 106 -23.34 -41.79 -59.15
CA PHE A 106 -22.41 -41.53 -58.05
C PHE A 106 -22.88 -42.01 -56.67
N ASP A 107 -24.10 -42.56 -56.57
CA ASP A 107 -24.63 -43.09 -55.32
C ASP A 107 -23.69 -44.18 -54.70
N ASN A 108 -23.08 -45.01 -55.54
CA ASN A 108 -22.11 -46.01 -55.11
C ASN A 108 -20.80 -45.37 -54.57
N LEU A 109 -20.36 -44.22 -55.06
CA LEU A 109 -19.16 -43.54 -54.56
C LEU A 109 -19.43 -42.89 -53.22
N GLU A 110 -20.57 -42.24 -53.07
CA GLU A 110 -21.00 -41.63 -51.80
C GLU A 110 -21.15 -42.70 -50.74
N GLU A 111 -21.80 -43.80 -51.03
CA GLU A 111 -21.96 -44.96 -50.14
C GLU A 111 -20.59 -45.56 -49.76
N GLN A 112 -19.66 -45.72 -50.72
CA GLN A 112 -18.31 -46.17 -50.46
C GLN A 112 -17.50 -45.20 -49.55
N VAL A 113 -17.61 -43.91 -49.84
CA VAL A 113 -16.98 -42.86 -49.03
C VAL A 113 -17.54 -42.88 -47.59
N GLN A 114 -18.87 -42.93 -47.49
CA GLN A 114 -19.54 -43.01 -46.19
C GLN A 114 -19.10 -44.26 -45.43
N ALA A 115 -19.13 -45.42 -46.06
CA ALA A 115 -18.67 -46.67 -45.41
C ALA A 115 -17.18 -46.64 -45.05
N ARG A 116 -16.36 -45.89 -45.79
CA ARG A 116 -14.94 -45.70 -45.40
C ARG A 116 -14.78 -44.68 -44.26
N ILE A 117 -15.51 -43.58 -44.31
CA ILE A 117 -15.55 -42.61 -43.22
C ILE A 117 -15.99 -43.29 -41.93
N ASP A 118 -17.03 -44.12 -41.99
CA ASP A 118 -17.58 -44.84 -40.86
C ASP A 118 -16.52 -45.79 -40.21
N ARG A 119 -15.78 -46.52 -41.05
CA ARG A 119 -14.67 -47.36 -40.56
C ARG A 119 -13.53 -46.57 -39.92
N GLU A 120 -13.06 -45.52 -40.62
CA GLU A 120 -11.99 -44.68 -40.09
C GLU A 120 -12.43 -43.87 -38.85
N PHE A 121 -13.73 -43.58 -38.72
CA PHE A 121 -14.28 -42.95 -37.52
C PHE A 121 -14.07 -43.80 -36.28
N GLY A 122 -14.39 -45.10 -36.36
CA GLY A 122 -14.14 -46.03 -35.24
C GLY A 122 -12.68 -46.05 -34.84
N ASP A 123 -11.77 -46.18 -35.79
CA ASP A 123 -10.35 -46.28 -35.55
C ASP A 123 -9.66 -45.00 -35.09
N ILE A 124 -10.11 -43.85 -35.59
CA ILE A 124 -9.46 -42.54 -35.28
C ILE A 124 -10.19 -41.81 -34.17
N VAL A 125 -11.53 -41.64 -34.30
CA VAL A 125 -12.26 -40.80 -33.35
C VAL A 125 -12.41 -41.49 -32.01
N VAL A 126 -12.73 -42.77 -31.97
CA VAL A 126 -12.86 -43.56 -30.72
C VAL A 126 -11.55 -43.58 -29.97
N GLU A 127 -10.45 -43.84 -30.66
CA GLU A 127 -9.11 -43.85 -30.06
C GLU A 127 -8.71 -42.47 -29.55
N THR A 128 -9.02 -41.41 -30.31
CA THR A 128 -8.78 -40.02 -29.88
C THR A 128 -9.60 -39.70 -28.65
N VAL A 129 -10.89 -40.03 -28.63
CA VAL A 129 -11.76 -39.80 -27.46
C VAL A 129 -11.20 -40.53 -26.23
N ARG A 130 -10.79 -41.77 -26.36
CA ARG A 130 -10.17 -42.55 -25.28
C ARG A 130 -8.92 -41.84 -24.73
N ARG A 131 -8.01 -41.46 -25.64
CA ARG A 131 -6.76 -40.77 -25.27
C ARG A 131 -7.04 -39.44 -24.60
N GLU A 132 -8.01 -38.70 -25.11
CA GLU A 132 -8.40 -37.40 -24.56
C GLU A 132 -9.02 -37.53 -23.17
N LEU A 133 -9.85 -38.53 -22.93
CA LEU A 133 -10.37 -38.85 -21.59
C LEU A 133 -9.25 -39.13 -20.60
N TYR A 134 -8.25 -39.90 -20.99
CA TYR A 134 -7.09 -40.15 -20.15
C TYR A 134 -6.22 -38.89 -19.97
N ALA A 135 -6.02 -38.12 -21.03
CA ALA A 135 -5.25 -36.87 -20.95
C ALA A 135 -5.89 -35.87 -20.02
N ARG A 136 -7.23 -35.72 -20.10
CA ARG A 136 -8.00 -34.84 -19.18
C ARG A 136 -7.95 -35.36 -17.76
N ALA A 137 -8.12 -36.64 -17.55
CA ALA A 137 -7.96 -37.24 -16.23
C ALA A 137 -6.54 -37.04 -15.69
N SER A 138 -5.51 -37.20 -16.52
CA SER A 138 -4.12 -36.94 -16.14
C SER A 138 -3.88 -35.47 -15.78
N SER A 139 -4.47 -34.52 -16.54
CA SER A 139 -4.36 -33.10 -16.26
C SER A 139 -5.05 -32.71 -14.95
N LEU A 140 -6.21 -33.33 -14.65
CA LEU A 140 -6.96 -33.08 -13.43
C LEU A 140 -6.29 -33.68 -12.19
N THR A 141 -5.67 -34.86 -12.33
CA THR A 141 -5.13 -35.63 -11.20
C THR A 141 -3.62 -35.52 -11.06
N GLY A 142 -2.93 -35.03 -12.10
CA GLY A 142 -1.47 -35.01 -12.17
C GLY A 142 -0.83 -36.39 -12.32
N VAL A 143 -1.65 -37.45 -12.48
CA VAL A 143 -1.17 -38.82 -12.68
C VAL A 143 -1.02 -39.11 -14.17
N PRO A 144 0.11 -39.58 -14.68
CA PRO A 144 0.26 -39.95 -16.07
C PRO A 144 -0.50 -41.25 -16.36
N LEU A 145 -1.74 -41.10 -16.90
CA LEU A 145 -2.62 -42.22 -17.25
C LEU A 145 -2.46 -42.70 -18.69
N VAL A 146 -1.54 -42.11 -19.46
CA VAL A 146 -1.51 -42.19 -20.94
C VAL A 146 -0.63 -43.32 -21.49
N ARG A 147 -0.04 -44.20 -20.74
CA ARG A 147 0.76 -45.30 -21.32
C ARG A 147 0.19 -46.66 -21.01
N GLY A 148 -0.24 -47.29 -22.08
CA GLY A 148 -1.03 -48.50 -22.24
C GLY A 148 -0.40 -49.80 -21.94
N THR A 149 0.36 -50.01 -20.92
CA THR A 149 0.71 -51.32 -20.44
C THR A 149 0.54 -51.42 -18.94
N GLY A 150 -0.63 -51.83 -18.55
CA GLY A 150 -0.96 -52.62 -17.38
C GLY A 150 -0.63 -52.11 -16.01
N ASP A 151 0.49 -51.57 -15.76
CA ASP A 151 0.92 -51.20 -14.42
C ASP A 151 0.91 -49.69 -14.22
N LEU A 152 -0.01 -49.23 -13.35
CA LEU A 152 0.20 -47.99 -12.60
C LEU A 152 1.63 -48.11 -12.02
N GLN A 153 2.55 -47.26 -12.45
CA GLN A 153 3.89 -47.26 -11.86
C GLN A 153 3.73 -47.29 -10.34
N GLN A 154 4.24 -48.32 -9.70
CA GLN A 154 4.33 -48.40 -8.25
C GLN A 154 5.03 -47.12 -7.80
N GLY A 155 4.30 -46.22 -7.12
CA GLY A 155 4.82 -44.94 -6.70
C GLY A 155 4.35 -43.72 -7.53
N ALA A 156 3.40 -43.86 -8.47
CA ALA A 156 2.81 -42.71 -9.13
C ALA A 156 2.09 -41.81 -8.10
N GLU A 157 2.67 -40.66 -7.82
CA GLU A 157 2.04 -39.68 -6.93
C GLU A 157 1.05 -38.80 -7.71
N CYS A 158 -0.16 -38.72 -7.20
CA CYS A 158 -1.13 -37.72 -7.67
C CYS A 158 -0.74 -36.33 -7.18
N ARG A 159 -1.11 -35.29 -7.92
CA ARG A 159 -0.92 -33.91 -7.51
C ARG A 159 -2.20 -33.38 -6.88
N SER A 160 -2.04 -32.46 -5.92
CA SER A 160 -3.18 -31.68 -5.44
C SER A 160 -3.65 -30.76 -6.56
N PRO A 161 -4.96 -30.72 -6.89
CA PRO A 161 -5.51 -29.74 -7.82
C PRO A 161 -5.56 -28.34 -7.23
N VAL A 162 -5.31 -28.20 -5.92
CA VAL A 162 -5.27 -26.91 -5.22
C VAL A 162 -3.95 -26.22 -5.58
N PRO A 163 -3.99 -25.04 -6.21
CA PRO A 163 -2.79 -24.28 -6.47
C PRO A 163 -2.12 -23.92 -5.14
N GLN A 164 -0.79 -23.97 -5.08
CA GLN A 164 -0.04 -23.39 -3.98
C GLN A 164 -0.15 -21.85 -4.07
N SER A 165 -1.25 -21.33 -3.62
CA SER A 165 -1.51 -19.88 -3.62
C SER A 165 -0.67 -19.23 -2.54
N VAL A 166 0.16 -18.28 -2.96
CA VAL A 166 0.93 -17.39 -2.07
C VAL A 166 0.06 -16.24 -1.56
N ASP A 167 -1.13 -16.06 -2.13
CA ASP A 167 -1.99 -14.92 -1.84
C ASP A 167 -2.75 -15.14 -0.52
N ARG A 168 -2.24 -14.51 0.54
CA ARG A 168 -2.76 -14.55 1.90
C ARG A 168 -3.91 -13.56 2.12
N LYS A 169 -4.79 -13.36 1.16
CA LYS A 169 -5.98 -12.57 1.43
C LYS A 169 -6.85 -13.32 2.44
N LEU A 170 -7.06 -12.67 3.56
CA LEU A 170 -7.96 -13.14 4.61
C LEU A 170 -9.36 -13.15 4.04
N SER A 171 -10.00 -14.32 3.99
CA SER A 171 -11.40 -14.48 3.63
C SER A 171 -12.26 -14.54 4.88
N ALA A 172 -13.36 -13.84 4.88
CA ALA A 172 -14.31 -13.86 5.99
C ALA A 172 -15.13 -15.16 6.07
N ALA A 173 -15.08 -16.02 5.05
CA ALA A 173 -15.86 -17.26 4.99
C ALA A 173 -15.03 -18.43 4.45
N ALA A 174 -15.28 -19.62 4.99
CA ALA A 174 -14.61 -20.85 4.53
C ALA A 174 -14.89 -21.17 3.06
N GLU A 175 -16.09 -20.80 2.58
CA GLU A 175 -16.49 -20.99 1.18
C GLU A 175 -15.75 -20.08 0.18
N ASP A 176 -15.18 -18.97 0.65
CA ASP A 176 -14.43 -18.02 -0.17
C ASP A 176 -12.92 -18.38 -0.23
N LEU A 177 -12.51 -19.42 0.46
CA LEU A 177 -11.13 -19.88 0.43
C LEU A 177 -10.77 -20.41 -0.96
N PRO A 178 -9.62 -20.02 -1.54
CA PRO A 178 -9.19 -20.54 -2.84
C PRO A 178 -9.04 -22.07 -2.85
N GLU A 179 -8.70 -22.67 -1.71
CA GLU A 179 -8.65 -24.12 -1.55
C GLU A 179 -10.04 -24.77 -1.65
N PHE A 180 -11.08 -24.12 -1.11
CA PHE A 180 -12.45 -24.59 -1.23
C PHE A 180 -12.96 -24.45 -2.67
N VAL A 181 -12.74 -23.31 -3.28
CA VAL A 181 -13.11 -23.05 -4.69
C VAL A 181 -12.43 -24.08 -5.60
N ALA A 182 -11.15 -24.38 -5.36
CA ALA A 182 -10.42 -25.41 -6.13
C ALA A 182 -11.03 -26.80 -5.95
N VAL A 183 -11.48 -27.17 -4.74
CA VAL A 183 -12.20 -28.43 -4.48
C VAL A 183 -13.54 -28.45 -5.21
N GLU A 184 -14.29 -27.36 -5.17
CA GLU A 184 -15.57 -27.25 -5.89
C GLU A 184 -15.39 -27.39 -7.39
N ASP A 185 -14.44 -26.67 -7.97
CA ASP A 185 -14.12 -26.73 -9.40
C ASP A 185 -13.58 -28.12 -9.79
N TYR A 186 -12.73 -28.70 -8.95
CA TYR A 186 -12.24 -30.05 -9.17
C TYR A 186 -13.40 -31.08 -9.23
N THR A 187 -14.31 -31.06 -8.24
CA THR A 187 -15.44 -31.99 -8.21
C THR A 187 -16.40 -31.78 -9.39
N ARG A 188 -16.58 -30.54 -9.85
CA ARG A 188 -17.35 -30.20 -11.06
C ARG A 188 -16.69 -30.79 -12.33
N ASN A 189 -15.37 -30.64 -12.44
CA ASN A 189 -14.63 -31.19 -13.56
C ASN A 189 -14.63 -32.73 -13.55
N VAL A 190 -14.54 -33.37 -12.35
CA VAL A 190 -14.65 -34.83 -12.22
C VAL A 190 -16.06 -35.31 -12.57
N GLU A 191 -17.12 -34.59 -12.21
CA GLU A 191 -18.49 -34.90 -12.60
C GLU A 191 -18.65 -34.89 -14.13
N GLN A 192 -18.09 -33.88 -14.82
CA GLN A 192 -18.09 -33.81 -16.27
C GLN A 192 -17.29 -34.96 -16.90
N LEU A 193 -16.13 -35.27 -16.33
CA LEU A 193 -15.31 -36.39 -16.76
C LEU A 193 -16.05 -37.73 -16.55
N ASP A 194 -16.69 -37.91 -15.39
CA ASP A 194 -17.49 -39.13 -15.10
C ASP A 194 -18.61 -39.30 -16.11
N ALA A 195 -19.38 -38.25 -16.40
CA ALA A 195 -20.44 -38.28 -17.40
C ALA A 195 -19.93 -38.68 -18.78
N ALA A 196 -18.76 -38.16 -19.18
CA ALA A 196 -18.10 -38.53 -20.44
C ALA A 196 -17.59 -39.99 -20.43
N VAL A 197 -16.98 -40.41 -19.33
CA VAL A 197 -16.53 -41.81 -19.16
C VAL A 197 -17.72 -42.77 -19.16
N GLN A 198 -18.81 -42.46 -18.45
CA GLN A 198 -20.01 -43.31 -18.48
C GLN A 198 -20.63 -43.36 -19.88
N SER A 199 -20.67 -42.24 -20.61
CA SER A 199 -21.13 -42.21 -22.00
C SER A 199 -20.23 -43.09 -22.90
N PHE A 200 -18.92 -43.00 -22.74
CA PHE A 200 -17.96 -43.86 -23.46
C PHE A 200 -18.18 -45.36 -23.15
N LEU A 201 -18.29 -45.72 -21.89
CA LEU A 201 -18.49 -47.09 -21.46
C LEU A 201 -19.87 -47.63 -21.87
N SER A 202 -20.92 -46.82 -21.89
CA SER A 202 -22.28 -47.25 -22.36
C SER A 202 -22.27 -47.47 -23.85
N LEU A 203 -21.62 -46.61 -24.64
CA LEU A 203 -21.46 -46.77 -26.09
C LEU A 203 -20.74 -48.08 -26.44
N GLN A 204 -19.73 -48.49 -25.65
CA GLN A 204 -19.03 -49.75 -25.84
C GLN A 204 -19.87 -50.98 -25.50
N ARG A 205 -20.73 -50.92 -24.46
CA ARG A 205 -21.47 -52.10 -23.97
C ARG A 205 -22.80 -52.32 -24.72
N SER A 206 -23.55 -51.28 -24.96
CA SER A 206 -24.96 -51.39 -25.42
C SER A 206 -25.25 -50.71 -26.74
N GLY A 207 -24.23 -50.14 -27.39
CA GLY A 207 -24.42 -49.35 -28.61
C GLY A 207 -25.01 -47.94 -28.38
N GLY A 208 -25.31 -47.57 -27.17
CA GLY A 208 -25.68 -46.22 -26.70
C GLY A 208 -26.64 -45.41 -27.61
N GLU A 209 -26.95 -44.24 -27.15
CA GLU A 209 -27.77 -43.25 -27.92
C GLU A 209 -26.84 -42.31 -28.75
N PRO A 210 -27.25 -41.89 -29.93
CA PRO A 210 -26.51 -40.87 -30.73
C PRO A 210 -26.18 -39.60 -29.97
N GLU A 211 -27.06 -39.21 -29.05
CA GLU A 211 -26.89 -38.04 -28.23
C GLU A 211 -25.75 -38.19 -27.21
N GLN A 212 -25.51 -39.40 -26.71
CA GLN A 212 -24.37 -39.69 -25.82
C GLN A 212 -23.05 -39.56 -26.58
N LEU A 213 -23.00 -40.06 -27.84
CA LEU A 213 -21.85 -39.87 -28.69
C LEU A 213 -21.58 -38.40 -29.03
N ARG A 214 -22.65 -37.65 -29.33
CA ARG A 214 -22.52 -36.20 -29.59
C ARG A 214 -21.94 -35.46 -28.38
N LYS A 215 -22.48 -35.68 -27.19
CA LYS A 215 -22.00 -35.09 -25.95
C LYS A 215 -20.56 -35.48 -25.64
N LEU A 216 -20.21 -36.73 -25.85
CA LEU A 216 -18.85 -37.23 -25.65
C LEU A 216 -17.85 -36.55 -26.58
N VAL A 217 -18.17 -36.46 -27.89
CA VAL A 217 -17.31 -35.81 -28.89
C VAL A 217 -17.21 -34.32 -28.62
N ALA A 218 -18.31 -33.64 -28.29
CA ALA A 218 -18.30 -32.24 -27.92
C ALA A 218 -17.41 -31.99 -26.69
N TYR A 219 -17.51 -32.84 -25.67
CA TYR A 219 -16.69 -32.74 -24.47
C TYR A 219 -15.21 -32.96 -24.76
N THR A 220 -14.85 -34.01 -25.56
CA THR A 220 -13.45 -34.37 -25.77
C THR A 220 -12.75 -33.54 -26.85
N LEU A 221 -13.41 -33.32 -27.98
CA LEU A 221 -12.83 -32.63 -29.15
C LEU A 221 -13.27 -31.19 -29.33
N GLY A 222 -14.25 -30.71 -28.53
CA GLY A 222 -14.78 -29.35 -28.64
C GLY A 222 -15.52 -29.07 -29.96
N LYS A 223 -16.04 -30.11 -30.65
CA LYS A 223 -16.73 -30.02 -31.93
C LYS A 223 -18.04 -30.79 -31.91
N ASP A 224 -19.05 -30.26 -32.58
CA ASP A 224 -20.31 -30.96 -32.74
C ASP A 224 -20.18 -32.13 -33.72
N LEU A 225 -20.82 -33.24 -33.37
CA LEU A 225 -20.87 -34.42 -34.21
C LEU A 225 -21.80 -34.16 -35.42
N PRO A 226 -21.33 -34.38 -36.67
CA PRO A 226 -22.18 -34.27 -37.83
C PRO A 226 -23.34 -35.29 -37.81
N GLY A 227 -24.51 -34.90 -38.31
CA GLY A 227 -25.72 -35.74 -38.25
C GLY A 227 -25.58 -37.10 -38.95
N ALA A 228 -24.80 -37.17 -40.06
CA ALA A 228 -24.53 -38.41 -40.79
C ALA A 228 -23.77 -39.43 -39.93
N LEU A 229 -22.96 -38.99 -39.00
CA LEU A 229 -22.18 -39.86 -38.10
C LEU A 229 -22.95 -40.25 -36.83
N ALA A 230 -24.15 -39.71 -36.61
CA ALA A 230 -24.99 -40.13 -35.49
C ALA A 230 -25.38 -41.61 -35.56
N GLY A 231 -25.45 -42.21 -36.76
CA GLY A 231 -25.63 -43.64 -36.99
C GLY A 231 -24.39 -44.52 -36.72
N ALA A 232 -23.20 -43.89 -36.63
CA ALA A 232 -21.93 -44.56 -36.36
C ALA A 232 -21.78 -45.12 -34.93
N VAL A 233 -22.77 -44.90 -34.07
CA VAL A 233 -22.87 -45.50 -32.73
C VAL A 233 -22.69 -47.03 -32.78
N ARG A 234 -23.20 -47.68 -33.84
CA ARG A 234 -23.01 -49.11 -34.04
C ARG A 234 -21.55 -49.49 -34.23
N MET A 235 -20.69 -48.59 -34.70
CA MET A 235 -19.26 -48.85 -34.91
C MET A 235 -18.42 -48.82 -33.66
N PHE A 236 -18.91 -48.20 -32.56
CA PHE A 236 -18.28 -48.36 -31.26
C PHE A 236 -18.27 -49.80 -30.78
N GLN A 237 -19.20 -50.64 -31.26
CA GLN A 237 -19.32 -52.02 -30.87
C GLN A 237 -18.40 -52.99 -31.66
N VAL A 238 -18.05 -52.61 -32.89
CA VAL A 238 -17.40 -53.53 -33.85
C VAL A 238 -15.87 -53.46 -33.81
N SER A 239 -15.29 -52.50 -33.10
CA SER A 239 -13.85 -52.41 -32.95
C SER A 239 -13.37 -53.36 -31.85
N GLU A 240 -13.41 -54.67 -32.11
CA GLU A 240 -12.94 -55.74 -31.22
C GLU A 240 -11.45 -55.63 -30.82
N GLU A 241 -10.64 -54.90 -31.59
CA GLU A 241 -9.22 -54.68 -31.29
C GLU A 241 -8.93 -53.58 -30.23
N VAL A 242 -9.90 -52.77 -29.88
CA VAL A 242 -9.78 -51.76 -28.79
C VAL A 242 -10.48 -52.27 -27.53
N SER A 243 -10.39 -53.55 -27.22
CA SER A 243 -10.92 -54.11 -25.97
C SER A 243 -10.09 -53.63 -24.78
N ILE A 244 -10.28 -52.37 -24.43
CA ILE A 244 -9.95 -51.93 -23.07
C ILE A 244 -10.93 -52.67 -22.19
N GLN A 245 -10.40 -53.38 -21.20
CA GLN A 245 -11.28 -53.92 -20.16
C GLN A 245 -11.95 -52.74 -19.48
N PRO A 246 -13.28 -52.53 -19.65
CA PRO A 246 -13.97 -51.34 -19.13
C PRO A 246 -13.79 -51.17 -17.63
N ALA A 247 -13.70 -52.31 -16.91
CA ALA A 247 -13.45 -52.34 -15.48
C ALA A 247 -12.07 -51.78 -15.11
N LEU A 248 -11.04 -52.04 -15.93
CA LEU A 248 -9.68 -51.56 -15.67
C LEU A 248 -9.59 -50.04 -15.88
N MET A 249 -10.22 -49.53 -16.95
CA MET A 249 -10.29 -48.08 -17.16
C MET A 249 -10.99 -47.37 -15.99
N GLN A 250 -12.14 -47.88 -15.57
CA GLN A 250 -12.91 -47.31 -14.48
C GLN A 250 -12.12 -47.34 -13.17
N SER A 251 -11.48 -48.46 -12.83
CA SER A 251 -10.73 -48.55 -11.56
C SER A 251 -9.52 -47.63 -11.53
N ARG A 252 -8.80 -47.45 -12.64
CA ARG A 252 -7.67 -46.52 -12.74
C ARG A 252 -8.10 -45.08 -12.58
N LEU A 253 -9.18 -44.66 -13.26
CA LEU A 253 -9.74 -43.34 -13.16
C LEU A 253 -10.28 -43.08 -11.74
N GLN A 254 -10.94 -44.07 -11.12
CA GLN A 254 -11.39 -43.98 -9.73
C GLN A 254 -10.21 -43.74 -8.77
N TRP A 255 -9.15 -44.52 -8.90
CA TRP A 255 -7.99 -44.36 -8.06
C TRP A 255 -7.35 -43.00 -8.21
N ALA A 256 -7.11 -42.51 -9.44
CA ALA A 256 -6.47 -41.25 -9.70
C ALA A 256 -7.31 -40.08 -9.19
N THR A 257 -8.63 -40.08 -9.46
CA THR A 257 -9.53 -39.02 -9.02
C THR A 257 -9.71 -38.99 -7.52
N ARG A 258 -9.81 -40.13 -6.85
CA ARG A 258 -9.89 -40.22 -5.38
C ARG A 258 -8.61 -39.73 -4.71
N CYS A 259 -7.44 -40.16 -5.25
CA CYS A 259 -6.15 -39.69 -4.73
C CYS A 259 -5.99 -38.17 -4.82
N ALA A 260 -6.34 -37.57 -5.96
CA ALA A 260 -6.24 -36.11 -6.11
C ALA A 260 -7.28 -35.35 -5.24
N LEU A 261 -8.49 -35.90 -5.09
CA LEU A 261 -9.49 -35.35 -4.16
C LEU A 261 -8.99 -35.42 -2.71
N ASP A 262 -8.38 -36.52 -2.31
CA ASP A 262 -7.84 -36.69 -0.97
C ASP A 262 -6.75 -35.63 -0.66
N LYS A 263 -5.84 -35.40 -1.62
CA LYS A 263 -4.83 -34.34 -1.49
C LYS A 263 -5.45 -32.94 -1.47
N ALA A 264 -6.49 -32.69 -2.28
CA ALA A 264 -7.21 -31.41 -2.29
C ALA A 264 -7.93 -31.15 -0.96
N MET A 265 -8.61 -32.18 -0.45
CA MET A 265 -9.27 -32.09 0.87
C MET A 265 -8.27 -31.97 2.01
N GLY A 266 -7.13 -32.65 1.92
CA GLY A 266 -6.02 -32.48 2.87
C GLY A 266 -5.47 -31.03 2.87
N ALA A 267 -5.32 -30.41 1.71
CA ALA A 267 -4.91 -29.03 1.59
C ALA A 267 -5.97 -28.08 2.19
N LEU A 268 -7.25 -28.32 1.91
CA LEU A 268 -8.36 -27.56 2.51
C LEU A 268 -8.38 -27.72 4.04
N HIS A 269 -8.26 -28.94 4.56
CA HIS A 269 -8.17 -29.18 6.00
C HIS A 269 -6.97 -28.50 6.63
N THR A 270 -5.81 -28.58 5.99
CA THR A 270 -4.59 -27.90 6.46
C THR A 270 -4.81 -26.37 6.50
N ARG A 271 -5.44 -25.81 5.47
CA ARG A 271 -5.75 -24.38 5.41
C ARG A 271 -6.74 -23.98 6.49
N LEU A 272 -7.83 -24.70 6.63
CA LEU A 272 -8.87 -24.41 7.61
C LEU A 272 -8.41 -24.62 9.06
N LEU A 273 -7.66 -25.68 9.31
CA LEU A 273 -7.41 -26.18 10.66
C LEU A 273 -5.99 -25.89 11.16
N ASN A 274 -4.96 -26.00 10.32
CA ASN A 274 -3.57 -25.83 10.73
C ASN A 274 -2.98 -24.45 10.36
N THR A 275 -3.31 -23.95 9.16
CA THR A 275 -2.83 -22.67 8.64
C THR A 275 -4.00 -21.73 8.32
N ASN A 276 -5.07 -21.81 9.12
CA ASN A 276 -6.21 -20.95 8.92
C ASN A 276 -5.88 -19.50 9.26
N GLU A 277 -6.73 -18.61 8.78
CA GLU A 277 -6.56 -17.18 8.95
C GLU A 277 -6.58 -16.74 10.40
N LEU A 278 -7.28 -17.49 11.28
CA LEU A 278 -7.36 -17.19 12.70
C LEU A 278 -5.99 -17.28 13.39
N PHE A 279 -5.19 -18.31 13.05
CA PHE A 279 -3.82 -18.43 13.57
C PHE A 279 -2.90 -17.34 13.05
N ALA A 280 -3.03 -16.99 11.75
CA ALA A 280 -2.25 -15.90 11.16
C ALA A 280 -2.64 -14.53 11.75
N LEU A 281 -3.92 -14.30 11.97
CA LEU A 281 -4.44 -13.10 12.65
C LEU A 281 -3.96 -13.04 14.10
N GLU A 282 -3.95 -14.18 14.80
CA GLU A 282 -3.45 -14.25 16.18
C GLU A 282 -1.96 -13.91 16.25
N GLN A 283 -1.15 -14.50 15.39
CA GLN A 283 0.26 -14.19 15.31
C GLN A 283 0.47 -12.70 14.99
N GLY A 284 -0.21 -12.18 13.98
CA GLY A 284 -0.13 -10.76 13.61
C GLY A 284 -0.63 -9.84 14.73
N PHE A 285 -1.64 -10.26 15.50
CA PHE A 285 -2.12 -9.53 16.66
C PHE A 285 -1.06 -9.48 17.77
N VAL A 286 -0.48 -10.62 18.13
CA VAL A 286 0.56 -10.69 19.17
C VAL A 286 1.77 -9.82 18.81
N GLU A 287 2.23 -9.88 17.55
CA GLU A 287 3.36 -9.08 17.08
C GLU A 287 3.08 -7.56 17.17
N ARG A 288 1.88 -7.12 16.78
CA ARG A 288 1.53 -5.69 16.72
C ARG A 288 0.99 -5.13 18.02
N SER A 289 0.39 -5.97 18.87
CA SER A 289 -0.15 -5.54 20.17
C SER A 289 0.91 -5.41 21.26
N THR A 290 2.08 -6.03 21.10
CA THR A 290 3.18 -5.92 22.06
C THR A 290 3.63 -4.47 22.17
N GLY A 291 3.52 -3.88 23.38
CA GLY A 291 3.82 -2.47 23.62
C GLY A 291 2.93 -1.50 22.84
N LEU A 292 1.67 -1.86 22.59
CA LEU A 292 0.73 -1.05 21.78
C LEU A 292 0.54 0.36 22.35
N PHE A 293 0.49 0.47 23.67
CA PHE A 293 0.29 1.73 24.41
C PHE A 293 1.56 2.21 25.12
N ASP A 294 2.72 1.65 24.78
CA ASP A 294 3.98 2.19 25.27
C ASP A 294 4.18 3.61 24.70
N ALA A 295 4.77 4.48 25.53
CA ALA A 295 5.05 5.83 25.09
C ALA A 295 5.91 5.79 23.82
N PRO A 296 5.46 6.39 22.71
CA PRO A 296 6.29 6.44 21.52
C PRO A 296 7.60 7.14 21.86
N GLY A 297 8.72 6.59 21.42
CA GLY A 297 10.00 7.27 21.54
C GLY A 297 9.90 8.71 21.01
N ARG A 298 10.62 9.66 21.59
CA ARG A 298 10.53 11.11 21.27
C ARG A 298 10.60 11.46 19.79
N ASN A 299 11.07 10.54 18.95
CA ASN A 299 11.27 10.73 17.51
C ASN A 299 10.30 9.91 16.62
N VAL A 300 9.29 9.24 17.18
CA VAL A 300 8.33 8.46 16.38
C VAL A 300 7.16 9.35 15.99
N PRO A 301 6.93 9.59 14.69
CA PRO A 301 5.76 10.33 14.22
C PRO A 301 4.48 9.67 14.70
N PHE A 302 3.52 10.47 15.16
CA PHE A 302 2.23 9.97 15.66
C PHE A 302 1.48 9.13 14.62
N ASP A 303 1.62 9.45 13.32
CA ASP A 303 0.97 8.71 12.23
C ASP A 303 1.32 7.22 12.25
N ARG A 304 2.57 6.85 12.58
CA ARG A 304 2.96 5.43 12.74
C ARG A 304 2.24 4.77 13.92
N THR A 305 2.03 5.50 15.01
CA THR A 305 1.27 5.00 16.15
C THR A 305 -0.19 4.81 15.78
N LEU A 306 -0.76 5.75 15.05
CA LEU A 306 -2.14 5.68 14.54
C LEU A 306 -2.34 4.52 13.56
N GLU A 307 -1.42 4.31 12.62
CA GLU A 307 -1.41 3.15 11.72
C GLU A 307 -1.37 1.84 12.49
N ARG A 308 -0.57 1.78 13.55
CA ARG A 308 -0.49 0.59 14.41
C ARG A 308 -1.81 0.31 15.13
N TYR A 309 -2.48 1.35 15.66
CA TYR A 309 -3.80 1.19 16.29
C TYR A 309 -4.85 0.73 15.28
N ARG A 310 -4.87 1.31 14.08
CA ARG A 310 -5.74 0.88 12.98
C ARG A 310 -5.48 -0.57 12.57
N ALA A 311 -4.22 -0.94 12.44
CA ALA A 311 -3.84 -2.31 12.08
C ALA A 311 -4.25 -3.34 13.14
N VAL A 312 -4.09 -3.02 14.44
CA VAL A 312 -4.54 -3.91 15.53
C VAL A 312 -6.06 -3.98 15.58
N HIS A 313 -6.76 -2.86 15.42
CA HIS A 313 -8.22 -2.83 15.35
C HIS A 313 -8.74 -3.67 14.18
N ALA A 314 -8.17 -3.52 12.98
CA ALA A 314 -8.53 -4.32 11.81
C ALA A 314 -8.34 -5.83 12.05
N LEU A 315 -7.22 -6.22 12.68
CA LEU A 315 -7.00 -7.63 13.06
C LEU A 315 -8.05 -8.16 14.04
N LEU A 316 -8.50 -7.33 14.99
CA LEU A 316 -9.55 -7.72 15.94
C LEU A 316 -10.92 -7.81 15.28
N GLU A 317 -11.21 -6.93 14.31
CA GLU A 317 -12.44 -7.01 13.50
C GLU A 317 -12.42 -8.26 12.62
N ASP A 318 -11.29 -8.57 11.98
CA ASP A 318 -11.16 -9.78 11.18
C ASP A 318 -11.30 -11.04 12.03
N GLN A 319 -10.68 -11.08 13.24
CA GLN A 319 -10.88 -12.18 14.19
C GLN A 319 -12.35 -12.32 14.61
N ASN A 320 -12.99 -11.20 14.94
CA ASN A 320 -14.40 -11.20 15.33
C ASN A 320 -15.31 -11.63 14.18
N ALA A 321 -15.01 -11.20 12.94
CA ALA A 321 -15.77 -11.61 11.76
C ALA A 321 -15.63 -13.11 11.47
N LEU A 322 -14.42 -13.67 11.63
CA LEU A 322 -14.17 -15.11 11.45
C LEU A 322 -14.90 -15.95 12.51
N LEU A 323 -14.97 -15.44 13.75
CA LEU A 323 -15.63 -16.12 14.87
C LEU A 323 -17.12 -15.82 14.96
N GLY A 324 -17.63 -14.88 14.16
CA GLY A 324 -19.02 -14.42 14.16
C GLY A 324 -20.01 -15.51 13.74
N LYS A 325 -21.30 -15.24 13.98
CA LYS A 325 -22.40 -16.08 13.50
C LYS A 325 -22.49 -15.96 11.98
N GLY A 326 -22.73 -17.08 11.28
CA GLY A 326 -22.90 -17.13 9.84
C GLY A 326 -22.05 -18.19 9.16
N ARG A 327 -21.37 -17.85 8.07
CA ARG A 327 -20.62 -18.80 7.22
C ARG A 327 -19.47 -19.54 7.91
N ASN A 328 -19.00 -19.05 9.05
CA ASN A 328 -17.91 -19.65 9.84
C ASN A 328 -18.39 -20.35 11.12
N ASP A 329 -19.67 -20.62 11.28
CA ASP A 329 -20.23 -21.34 12.42
C ASP A 329 -19.62 -22.72 12.65
N TRP A 330 -19.01 -23.30 11.60
CA TRP A 330 -18.31 -24.58 11.69
C TRP A 330 -17.18 -24.58 12.74
N MET A 331 -16.55 -23.45 13.01
CA MET A 331 -15.49 -23.36 14.03
C MET A 331 -16.00 -23.65 15.45
N GLY A 332 -17.24 -23.32 15.71
CA GLY A 332 -17.87 -23.52 17.01
C GLY A 332 -18.58 -24.89 17.17
N ARG A 333 -18.92 -25.59 16.08
CA ARG A 333 -19.68 -26.84 16.14
C ARG A 333 -18.76 -28.05 16.35
N GLY A 334 -19.31 -29.16 16.82
CA GLY A 334 -18.55 -30.41 17.04
C GLY A 334 -18.13 -31.13 15.75
N THR A 335 -18.64 -30.72 14.60
CA THR A 335 -18.39 -31.29 13.28
C THR A 335 -18.03 -30.19 12.27
N LEU A 336 -17.17 -30.53 11.31
CA LEU A 336 -16.80 -29.62 10.23
C LEU A 336 -17.96 -29.51 9.22
N GLN A 337 -18.86 -28.56 9.44
CA GLN A 337 -19.95 -28.23 8.54
C GLN A 337 -19.69 -26.84 7.93
N LEU A 338 -19.14 -26.83 6.71
CA LEU A 338 -18.69 -25.60 6.03
C LEU A 338 -19.83 -24.81 5.35
N GLY A 339 -21.08 -25.28 5.49
CA GLY A 339 -22.24 -24.60 4.92
C GLY A 339 -22.81 -25.26 3.66
N PRO A 340 -23.78 -24.61 2.98
CA PRO A 340 -24.54 -25.22 1.87
C PRO A 340 -23.68 -25.53 0.64
N ALA A 341 -22.61 -24.77 0.39
CA ALA A 341 -21.71 -25.02 -0.72
C ALA A 341 -20.94 -26.32 -0.51
N TYR A 342 -20.47 -26.57 0.70
CA TYR A 342 -19.81 -27.83 1.05
C TYR A 342 -20.72 -29.03 0.92
N GLU A 343 -21.98 -28.90 1.35
CA GLU A 343 -22.98 -29.96 1.18
C GLU A 343 -23.23 -30.28 -0.30
N ARG A 344 -23.29 -29.25 -1.17
CA ARG A 344 -23.38 -29.47 -2.62
C ARG A 344 -22.18 -30.23 -3.18
N VAL A 345 -20.98 -29.93 -2.69
CA VAL A 345 -19.76 -30.67 -3.07
C VAL A 345 -19.87 -32.12 -2.65
N LEU A 346 -20.26 -32.42 -1.41
CA LEU A 346 -20.45 -33.79 -0.92
C LEU A 346 -21.53 -34.56 -1.70
N GLN A 347 -22.65 -33.90 -2.03
CA GLN A 347 -23.70 -34.49 -2.87
C GLN A 347 -23.20 -34.80 -4.30
N ARG A 348 -22.38 -33.94 -4.88
CA ARG A 348 -21.76 -34.15 -6.18
C ARG A 348 -20.81 -35.35 -6.14
N ILE A 349 -19.97 -35.44 -5.10
CA ILE A 349 -19.07 -36.59 -4.87
C ILE A 349 -19.89 -37.88 -4.76
N ALA A 350 -20.99 -37.89 -3.98
CA ALA A 350 -21.81 -39.08 -3.78
C ALA A 350 -22.47 -39.57 -5.08
N ARG A 351 -22.88 -38.66 -5.98
CA ARG A 351 -23.53 -38.98 -7.26
C ARG A 351 -22.58 -39.45 -8.34
N THR A 352 -21.29 -39.03 -8.25
CA THR A 352 -20.28 -39.34 -9.25
C THR A 352 -19.77 -40.76 -9.09
N ARG A 353 -19.83 -41.60 -10.14
CA ARG A 353 -19.40 -42.99 -10.07
C ARG A 353 -17.88 -43.15 -9.88
N LEU A 354 -17.08 -42.20 -10.38
CA LEU A 354 -15.64 -42.22 -10.16
C LEU A 354 -15.26 -41.98 -8.70
N LEU A 355 -16.05 -41.25 -7.93
CA LEU A 355 -15.81 -40.98 -6.51
C LEU A 355 -16.67 -41.89 -5.62
N GLY A 356 -17.98 -41.74 -5.64
CA GLY A 356 -18.96 -42.55 -4.95
C GLY A 356 -19.24 -42.18 -3.50
N PRO A 357 -20.31 -42.73 -2.92
CA PRO A 357 -20.75 -42.40 -1.54
C PRO A 357 -19.77 -42.89 -0.46
N GLU A 358 -18.90 -43.84 -0.78
CA GLU A 358 -17.89 -44.31 0.16
C GLU A 358 -16.84 -43.26 0.45
N VAL A 359 -16.46 -42.48 -0.59
CA VAL A 359 -15.52 -41.37 -0.45
C VAL A 359 -16.10 -40.31 0.48
N VAL A 360 -17.39 -40.03 0.40
CA VAL A 360 -18.05 -39.08 1.32
C VAL A 360 -17.92 -39.55 2.77
N ARG A 361 -18.14 -40.83 3.06
CA ARG A 361 -17.99 -41.38 4.42
C ARG A 361 -16.53 -41.27 4.91
N GLU A 362 -15.57 -41.58 4.06
CA GLU A 362 -14.14 -41.47 4.38
C GLU A 362 -13.73 -40.00 4.63
N LEU A 363 -14.17 -39.07 3.78
CA LEU A 363 -13.94 -37.62 3.96
C LEU A 363 -14.55 -37.11 5.26
N ASN A 364 -15.76 -37.52 5.60
CA ASN A 364 -16.41 -37.10 6.85
C ASN A 364 -15.64 -37.60 8.08
N ASN A 365 -15.16 -38.87 8.06
CA ASN A 365 -14.36 -39.43 9.14
C ASN A 365 -13.02 -38.69 9.30
N ARG A 366 -12.32 -38.40 8.20
CA ARG A 366 -11.05 -37.65 8.21
C ARG A 366 -11.26 -36.21 8.64
N SER A 367 -12.33 -35.56 8.15
CA SER A 367 -12.70 -34.19 8.55
C SER A 367 -12.98 -34.11 10.05
N GLY A 368 -13.69 -35.10 10.61
CA GLY A 368 -13.96 -35.19 12.03
C GLY A 368 -12.68 -35.35 12.87
N ALA A 369 -11.77 -36.22 12.44
CA ALA A 369 -10.49 -36.42 13.12
C ALA A 369 -9.59 -35.17 13.05
N ALA A 370 -9.50 -34.53 11.86
CA ALA A 370 -8.73 -33.29 11.69
C ALA A 370 -9.30 -32.15 12.53
N PHE A 371 -10.63 -32.05 12.63
CA PHE A 371 -11.28 -31.04 13.44
C PHE A 371 -11.10 -31.27 14.95
N ALA A 372 -11.12 -32.49 15.41
CA ALA A 372 -10.82 -32.83 16.81
C ALA A 372 -9.37 -32.44 17.18
N GLU A 373 -8.41 -32.72 16.29
CA GLU A 373 -7.01 -32.31 16.47
C GLU A 373 -6.86 -30.77 16.46
N PHE A 374 -7.54 -30.09 15.56
CA PHE A 374 -7.58 -28.62 15.54
C PHE A 374 -8.05 -28.05 16.87
N ARG A 375 -9.18 -28.54 17.41
CA ARG A 375 -9.70 -28.07 18.70
C ARG A 375 -8.69 -28.28 19.82
N ARG A 376 -8.00 -29.42 19.82
CA ARG A 376 -6.96 -29.72 20.80
C ARG A 376 -5.79 -28.74 20.69
N GLN A 377 -5.25 -28.53 19.49
CA GLN A 377 -4.14 -27.61 19.25
C GLN A 377 -4.53 -26.15 19.53
N PHE A 378 -5.73 -25.76 19.14
CA PHE A 378 -6.28 -24.44 19.39
C PHE A 378 -6.33 -24.15 20.90
N GLN A 379 -6.92 -25.06 21.68
CA GLN A 379 -6.96 -24.92 23.14
C GLN A 379 -5.56 -24.83 23.77
N GLN A 380 -4.59 -25.57 23.23
CA GLN A 380 -3.21 -25.54 23.73
C GLN A 380 -2.49 -24.23 23.34
N ALA A 381 -2.58 -23.80 22.10
CA ALA A 381 -1.90 -22.61 21.59
C ALA A 381 -2.33 -21.33 22.31
N PHE A 382 -3.61 -21.22 22.67
CA PHE A 382 -4.14 -20.04 23.34
C PHE A 382 -4.01 -20.11 24.88
N ARG A 383 -3.74 -21.30 25.47
CA ARG A 383 -3.43 -21.44 26.91
C ARG A 383 -1.98 -21.12 27.27
N SER A 384 -1.04 -21.28 26.32
CA SER A 384 0.40 -21.19 26.60
C SER A 384 0.98 -19.78 26.66
N ARG A 385 0.22 -18.74 26.31
CA ARG A 385 0.68 -17.35 26.17
C ARG A 385 0.06 -16.35 27.18
N GLY A 386 -0.41 -16.83 28.31
CA GLY A 386 -1.09 -15.99 29.30
C GLY A 386 -2.61 -16.02 29.13
N GLU A 387 -3.28 -14.88 29.33
CA GLU A 387 -4.73 -14.82 29.17
C GLU A 387 -5.18 -15.20 27.77
N PRO A 388 -6.16 -16.11 27.63
CA PRO A 388 -6.62 -16.56 26.34
C PRO A 388 -7.26 -15.39 25.59
N GLY A 389 -6.79 -15.10 24.38
CA GLY A 389 -7.38 -14.06 23.54
C GLY A 389 -8.69 -14.49 22.89
N ILE A 390 -8.86 -15.80 22.70
CA ILE A 390 -10.05 -16.45 22.18
C ILE A 390 -10.47 -17.52 23.18
N VAL A 391 -11.74 -17.55 23.52
CA VAL A 391 -12.30 -18.42 24.54
C VAL A 391 -13.52 -19.16 23.99
N TRP A 392 -13.82 -20.32 24.57
CA TRP A 392 -15.06 -21.01 24.31
C TRP A 392 -16.20 -20.36 25.08
N LEU A 393 -17.21 -19.87 24.37
CA LEU A 393 -18.41 -19.25 24.93
C LEU A 393 -19.46 -20.35 25.15
N GLU A 394 -19.60 -20.84 26.37
CA GLU A 394 -20.49 -21.98 26.68
C GLU A 394 -21.94 -21.70 26.37
N GLY A 395 -22.42 -20.49 26.63
CA GLY A 395 -23.78 -20.08 26.33
C GLY A 395 -24.12 -20.03 24.83
N GLU A 396 -23.10 -19.83 23.98
CA GLU A 396 -23.26 -19.75 22.53
C GLU A 396 -22.73 -21.00 21.80
N GLN A 397 -22.11 -21.94 22.54
CA GLN A 397 -21.49 -23.15 22.01
C GLN A 397 -20.52 -22.89 20.87
N ARG A 398 -19.72 -21.82 20.99
CA ARG A 398 -18.73 -21.40 19.97
C ARG A 398 -17.52 -20.71 20.58
N PHE A 399 -16.44 -20.61 19.79
CA PHE A 399 -15.32 -19.74 20.12
C PHE A 399 -15.70 -18.27 19.87
N GLY A 400 -15.24 -17.39 20.75
CA GLY A 400 -15.38 -15.95 20.65
C GLY A 400 -14.18 -15.22 21.21
N LEU A 401 -14.11 -13.92 21.03
CA LEU A 401 -13.10 -13.08 21.64
C LEU A 401 -13.29 -13.10 23.17
N SER A 402 -12.18 -13.13 23.92
CA SER A 402 -12.22 -12.92 25.38
C SER A 402 -12.78 -11.52 25.69
N SER A 403 -13.28 -11.35 26.92
CA SER A 403 -13.78 -10.04 27.40
C SER A 403 -12.76 -8.92 27.20
N ASP A 404 -11.49 -9.20 27.48
CA ASP A 404 -10.40 -8.21 27.31
C ASP A 404 -10.15 -7.85 25.87
N ARG A 405 -10.20 -8.83 24.94
CA ARG A 405 -10.08 -8.53 23.50
C ARG A 405 -11.27 -7.82 22.94
N ALA A 406 -12.47 -8.20 23.36
CA ALA A 406 -13.69 -7.49 22.97
C ALA A 406 -13.65 -6.04 23.44
N ALA A 407 -13.26 -5.81 24.72
CA ALA A 407 -13.07 -4.49 25.27
C ALA A 407 -11.97 -3.70 24.56
N LEU A 408 -10.85 -4.34 24.20
CA LEU A 408 -9.79 -3.69 23.42
C LEU A 408 -10.27 -3.29 22.01
N ARG A 409 -11.04 -4.13 21.33
CA ARG A 409 -11.63 -3.84 20.02
C ARG A 409 -12.56 -2.64 20.08
N GLU A 410 -13.50 -2.67 21.02
CA GLU A 410 -14.49 -1.60 21.21
C GLU A 410 -13.81 -0.29 21.63
N GLY A 411 -12.84 -0.37 22.57
CA GLY A 411 -12.07 0.77 23.00
C GLY A 411 -11.26 1.41 21.87
N LEU A 412 -10.59 0.60 21.02
CA LEU A 412 -9.89 1.11 19.85
C LEU A 412 -10.84 1.72 18.81
N ALA A 413 -12.01 1.11 18.57
CA ALA A 413 -13.02 1.67 17.68
C ALA A 413 -13.48 3.05 18.17
N ALA A 414 -13.81 3.18 19.46
CA ALA A 414 -14.21 4.44 20.06
C ALA A 414 -13.08 5.48 20.05
N LEU A 415 -11.84 5.07 20.36
CA LEU A 415 -10.66 5.95 20.36
C LEU A 415 -10.37 6.49 18.97
N LEU A 416 -10.41 5.65 17.94
CA LEU A 416 -10.14 6.05 16.54
C LEU A 416 -11.22 6.98 15.96
N GLN A 417 -12.40 7.05 16.57
CA GLN A 417 -13.47 7.98 16.18
C GLN A 417 -13.31 9.37 16.79
N THR A 418 -12.44 9.55 17.77
CA THR A 418 -12.19 10.88 18.37
C THR A 418 -11.51 11.82 17.38
N SER A 419 -11.80 13.11 17.45
CA SER A 419 -11.28 14.11 16.50
C SER A 419 -9.75 14.23 16.55
N PHE A 420 -9.16 14.11 17.73
CA PHE A 420 -7.71 14.20 17.92
C PHE A 420 -6.94 12.97 17.41
N MET A 421 -7.62 11.81 17.17
CA MET A 421 -7.06 10.62 16.57
C MET A 421 -7.29 10.52 15.05
N ALA A 422 -8.16 11.36 14.50
CA ALA A 422 -8.53 11.29 13.07
C ALA A 422 -7.33 11.51 12.12
N GLY A 423 -6.25 12.18 12.58
CA GLY A 423 -5.02 12.38 11.82
C GLY A 423 -5.24 13.08 10.47
N ASP A 424 -4.25 13.02 9.58
CA ASP A 424 -4.33 13.58 8.23
C ASP A 424 -5.33 12.85 7.31
N ALA A 425 -5.82 11.68 7.70
CA ALA A 425 -6.87 10.96 6.97
C ALA A 425 -8.19 11.75 6.90
N ALA A 426 -8.48 12.61 7.87
CA ALA A 426 -9.62 13.53 7.80
C ALA A 426 -9.43 14.58 6.68
N ARG A 427 -8.19 14.91 6.33
CA ARG A 427 -7.87 15.79 5.18
C ARG A 427 -8.16 15.10 3.85
N ALA A 428 -7.92 13.77 3.76
CA ALA A 428 -8.19 12.98 2.55
C ALA A 428 -9.68 12.81 2.26
N THR A 429 -10.55 12.94 3.27
CA THR A 429 -12.02 12.84 3.10
C THR A 429 -12.70 14.15 2.73
N GLY A 430 -11.93 15.21 2.44
CA GLY A 430 -12.48 16.49 1.95
C GLY A 430 -13.23 17.31 3.00
N ARG A 431 -13.18 16.95 4.27
CA ARG A 431 -13.63 17.84 5.35
C ARG A 431 -12.53 18.87 5.60
N PRO A 432 -12.75 20.16 5.29
CA PRO A 432 -11.77 21.18 5.58
C PRO A 432 -11.60 21.26 7.12
N VAL A 433 -10.52 20.70 7.62
CA VAL A 433 -10.08 21.04 8.99
C VAL A 433 -9.63 22.50 8.91
N ARG A 434 -10.48 23.41 9.34
CA ARG A 434 -10.14 24.83 9.39
C ARG A 434 -8.98 24.99 10.36
N GLU A 435 -7.79 25.24 9.81
CA GLU A 435 -6.64 25.56 10.66
C GLU A 435 -6.86 26.93 11.29
N PRO A 436 -6.60 27.06 12.60
CA PRO A 436 -6.74 28.33 13.26
C PRO A 436 -5.79 29.36 12.62
N ALA A 437 -6.32 30.55 12.32
CA ALA A 437 -5.57 31.64 11.69
C ALA A 437 -4.90 32.54 12.71
N SER A 438 -5.29 32.44 13.99
CA SER A 438 -4.78 33.29 15.07
C SER A 438 -4.56 32.49 16.36
N LEU A 439 -3.73 33.04 17.26
CA LEU A 439 -3.53 32.46 18.61
C LEU A 439 -4.82 32.41 19.43
N ALA A 440 -5.73 33.34 19.20
CA ALA A 440 -7.04 33.36 19.87
C ALA A 440 -7.90 32.17 19.42
N GLU A 441 -7.95 31.90 18.11
CA GLU A 441 -8.61 30.70 17.58
C GLU A 441 -7.94 29.42 18.05
N ALA A 442 -6.60 29.39 18.06
CA ALA A 442 -5.85 28.24 18.57
C ALA A 442 -6.15 27.99 20.07
N LEU A 443 -6.34 29.01 20.88
CA LEU A 443 -6.73 28.88 22.28
C LEU A 443 -8.16 28.35 22.43
N GLN A 444 -9.09 28.79 21.61
CA GLN A 444 -10.47 28.25 21.61
C GLN A 444 -10.46 26.78 21.23
N GLU A 445 -9.73 26.42 20.18
CA GLU A 445 -9.57 25.02 19.76
C GLU A 445 -8.86 24.17 20.82
N ALA A 446 -7.82 24.70 21.47
CA ALA A 446 -7.13 24.03 22.56
C ALA A 446 -8.08 23.70 23.73
N ARG A 447 -8.97 24.61 24.09
CA ARG A 447 -10.01 24.39 25.11
C ARG A 447 -11.01 23.31 24.66
N ALA A 448 -11.44 23.33 23.40
CA ALA A 448 -12.33 22.31 22.85
C ALA A 448 -11.67 20.92 22.86
N LEU A 449 -10.39 20.83 22.46
CA LEU A 449 -9.62 19.58 22.51
C LEU A 449 -9.41 19.09 23.96
N ALA A 450 -9.17 20.00 24.90
CA ALA A 450 -9.05 19.63 26.33
C ALA A 450 -10.38 19.11 26.88
N ALA A 451 -11.51 19.69 26.51
CA ALA A 451 -12.85 19.20 26.86
C ALA A 451 -13.13 17.82 26.23
N GLU A 452 -12.83 17.63 24.95
CA GLU A 452 -12.96 16.34 24.28
C GLU A 452 -12.05 15.28 24.92
N ARG A 453 -10.82 15.63 25.28
CA ARG A 453 -9.92 14.79 26.05
C ARG A 453 -10.54 14.35 27.39
N ALA A 454 -11.10 15.28 28.14
CA ALA A 454 -11.75 14.97 29.41
C ALA A 454 -12.93 14.01 29.22
N GLN A 455 -13.73 14.21 28.19
CA GLN A 455 -14.80 13.30 27.80
C GLN A 455 -14.27 11.94 27.39
N ALA A 456 -13.23 11.86 26.55
CA ALA A 456 -12.62 10.60 26.12
C ALA A 456 -12.06 9.82 27.31
N VAL A 457 -11.41 10.48 28.28
CA VAL A 457 -10.92 9.84 29.50
C VAL A 457 -12.08 9.31 30.35
N ALA A 458 -13.23 9.97 30.38
CA ALA A 458 -14.36 9.55 31.15
C ALA A 458 -15.20 8.45 30.47
N THR A 459 -15.27 8.41 29.13
CA THR A 459 -16.19 7.51 28.41
C THR A 459 -15.48 6.45 27.57
N VAL A 460 -14.33 6.76 26.94
CA VAL A 460 -13.60 5.86 26.04
C VAL A 460 -12.58 5.01 26.81
N VAL A 461 -11.79 5.64 27.69
CA VAL A 461 -10.75 4.91 28.45
C VAL A 461 -11.33 3.76 29.29
N PRO A 462 -12.48 3.89 29.98
CA PRO A 462 -13.05 2.78 30.76
C PRO A 462 -13.50 1.58 29.92
N VAL A 463 -13.73 1.75 28.60
CA VAL A 463 -14.06 0.64 27.70
C VAL A 463 -12.89 -0.32 27.51
N PHE A 464 -11.66 0.18 27.65
CA PHE A 464 -10.46 -0.66 27.53
C PHE A 464 -10.29 -1.61 28.73
N PRO A 465 -9.56 -2.73 28.55
CA PRO A 465 -9.20 -3.60 29.66
C PRO A 465 -8.52 -2.80 30.79
N ALA A 466 -8.85 -3.08 32.03
CA ALA A 466 -8.41 -2.31 33.19
C ALA A 466 -6.88 -2.07 33.23
N ARG A 467 -6.10 -3.08 32.82
CA ARG A 467 -4.62 -2.98 32.72
C ARG A 467 -4.13 -2.01 31.65
N ALA A 468 -4.90 -1.76 30.60
CA ALA A 468 -4.54 -0.87 29.49
C ALA A 468 -4.96 0.59 29.76
N GLN A 469 -5.97 0.82 30.60
CA GLN A 469 -6.56 2.15 30.85
C GLN A 469 -5.53 3.23 31.21
N PRO A 470 -4.56 3.02 32.12
CA PRO A 470 -3.60 4.06 32.47
C PRO A 470 -2.67 4.42 31.30
N ALA A 471 -2.34 3.44 30.45
CA ALA A 471 -1.51 3.65 29.28
C ALA A 471 -2.26 4.37 28.16
N VAL A 472 -3.52 4.01 27.92
CA VAL A 472 -4.40 4.68 26.97
C VAL A 472 -4.64 6.14 27.38
N ALA A 473 -4.92 6.42 28.67
CA ALA A 473 -5.06 7.77 29.18
C ALA A 473 -3.82 8.63 28.87
N ARG A 474 -2.62 8.09 29.10
CA ARG A 474 -1.36 8.79 28.78
C ARG A 474 -1.20 9.06 27.28
N VAL A 475 -1.61 8.13 26.42
CA VAL A 475 -1.61 8.32 24.95
C VAL A 475 -2.54 9.45 24.54
N VAL A 476 -3.75 9.49 25.10
CA VAL A 476 -4.73 10.56 24.85
C VAL A 476 -4.16 11.91 25.31
N ASP A 477 -3.59 11.96 26.52
CA ASP A 477 -2.97 13.17 27.08
C ASP A 477 -1.83 13.69 26.20
N SER A 478 -0.91 12.79 25.83
CA SER A 478 0.23 13.13 24.99
C SER A 478 -0.21 13.63 23.60
N ARG A 479 -1.19 12.97 23.00
CA ARG A 479 -1.68 13.33 21.66
C ARG A 479 -2.37 14.69 21.63
N VAL A 480 -3.26 14.93 22.58
CA VAL A 480 -3.97 16.21 22.67
C VAL A 480 -2.98 17.34 22.95
N SER A 481 -2.06 17.14 23.90
CA SER A 481 -1.03 18.14 24.20
C SER A 481 -0.16 18.45 22.99
N GLU A 482 0.25 17.43 22.24
CA GLU A 482 1.07 17.60 21.04
C GLU A 482 0.34 18.35 19.94
N LEU A 483 -0.94 18.05 19.69
CA LEU A 483 -1.78 18.78 18.71
C LEU A 483 -1.93 20.24 19.08
N ILE A 484 -2.24 20.55 20.35
CA ILE A 484 -2.36 21.91 20.83
C ILE A 484 -1.04 22.65 20.60
N TYR A 485 0.07 22.03 21.01
CA TYR A 485 1.40 22.63 20.84
C TYR A 485 1.75 22.88 19.37
N GLN A 486 1.62 21.87 18.50
CA GLN A 486 1.98 21.98 17.08
C GLN A 486 1.21 23.11 16.38
N ARG A 487 -0.09 23.22 16.65
CA ARG A 487 -0.95 24.27 16.07
C ARG A 487 -0.58 25.65 16.61
N ALA A 488 -0.46 25.76 17.93
CA ALA A 488 -0.08 27.03 18.58
C ALA A 488 1.32 27.49 18.14
N PHE A 489 2.30 26.58 18.09
CA PHE A 489 3.66 26.89 17.71
C PHE A 489 3.79 27.33 16.25
N ARG A 490 3.04 26.70 15.34
CA ARG A 490 3.01 27.09 13.91
C ARG A 490 2.51 28.53 13.75
N ILE A 491 1.42 28.85 14.43
CA ILE A 491 0.84 30.20 14.37
C ILE A 491 1.75 31.23 15.04
N LEU A 492 2.30 30.88 16.21
CA LEU A 492 3.26 31.71 16.91
C LEU A 492 4.47 32.01 16.01
N LYS A 493 5.05 30.99 15.39
CA LYS A 493 6.19 31.14 14.47
C LYS A 493 5.84 31.99 13.25
N ALA A 494 4.63 31.85 12.69
CA ALA A 494 4.17 32.65 11.57
C ALA A 494 3.86 34.11 11.95
N SER A 495 3.46 34.37 13.21
CA SER A 495 3.12 35.69 13.70
C SER A 495 4.33 36.49 14.23
N LEU A 496 5.44 35.84 14.52
CA LEU A 496 6.68 36.48 14.89
C LEU A 496 7.42 36.94 13.63
N PRO A 497 7.83 38.20 13.51
CA PRO A 497 8.58 38.70 12.37
C PRO A 497 9.95 38.02 12.34
N THR A 498 10.15 37.18 11.33
CA THR A 498 11.32 36.27 11.24
C THR A 498 12.54 36.88 10.58
N ASP A 499 12.38 37.92 9.74
CA ASP A 499 13.44 38.27 8.79
C ASP A 499 14.07 39.65 9.01
N ASP A 500 13.45 40.56 9.78
CA ASP A 500 14.02 41.88 10.08
C ASP A 500 13.91 42.24 11.55
N PRO A 501 14.97 42.01 12.32
CA PRO A 501 15.01 42.43 13.74
C PRO A 501 14.92 43.95 13.95
N ALA A 502 15.08 44.74 12.88
CA ALA A 502 14.94 46.22 12.94
C ALA A 502 13.48 46.66 12.90
N THR A 503 12.53 45.79 12.50
CA THR A 503 11.11 46.12 12.55
C THR A 503 10.65 46.32 14.01
N PRO A 504 10.10 47.48 14.39
CA PRO A 504 9.72 47.72 15.77
C PRO A 504 8.63 46.73 16.20
N LEU A 505 8.83 46.11 17.36
CA LEU A 505 7.83 45.24 17.97
C LEU A 505 6.70 46.13 18.54
N ASP A 506 5.45 45.89 18.14
CA ASP A 506 4.32 46.52 18.79
C ASP A 506 4.09 45.90 20.19
N PRO A 507 4.33 46.69 21.26
CA PRO A 507 4.22 46.15 22.62
C PRO A 507 2.80 45.68 22.98
N VAL A 508 1.77 46.26 22.38
CA VAL A 508 0.37 45.89 22.64
C VAL A 508 0.04 44.55 22.05
N THR A 509 0.41 44.34 20.76
CA THR A 509 0.23 43.05 20.07
C THR A 509 1.04 41.96 20.75
N PHE A 510 2.29 42.22 21.11
CA PHE A 510 3.12 41.20 21.77
C PHE A 510 2.60 40.83 23.17
N ARG A 511 2.10 41.81 23.95
CA ARG A 511 1.48 41.55 25.24
C ARG A 511 0.25 40.64 25.10
N ARG A 512 -0.60 40.91 24.10
CA ARG A 512 -1.76 40.07 23.77
C ARG A 512 -1.35 38.65 23.37
N GLN A 513 -0.33 38.53 22.52
CA GLN A 513 0.22 37.20 22.14
C GLN A 513 0.73 36.47 23.37
N ARG A 514 1.44 37.12 24.25
CA ARG A 514 1.94 36.53 25.50
C ARG A 514 0.81 36.06 26.40
N GLU A 515 -0.23 36.85 26.62
CA GLU A 515 -1.40 36.45 27.38
C GLU A 515 -2.06 35.21 26.81
N GLN A 516 -2.18 35.12 25.46
CA GLN A 516 -2.71 33.95 24.76
C GLN A 516 -1.80 32.74 24.91
N VAL A 517 -0.48 32.89 24.81
CA VAL A 517 0.49 31.80 25.03
C VAL A 517 0.48 31.30 26.47
N LEU A 518 0.36 32.20 27.47
CA LEU A 518 0.22 31.80 28.88
C LEU A 518 -1.11 31.05 29.12
N ALA A 519 -2.19 31.47 28.47
CA ALA A 519 -3.46 30.75 28.53
C ALA A 519 -3.34 29.35 27.86
N LEU A 520 -2.63 29.24 26.73
CA LEU A 520 -2.31 27.94 26.09
C LEU A 520 -1.43 27.09 26.98
N GLN A 521 -0.45 27.65 27.66
CA GLN A 521 0.38 26.93 28.64
C GLN A 521 -0.46 26.36 29.79
N ALA A 522 -1.46 27.12 30.27
CA ALA A 522 -2.38 26.63 31.30
C ALA A 522 -3.18 25.39 30.79
N VAL A 523 -3.74 25.46 29.58
CA VAL A 523 -4.44 24.34 28.98
C VAL A 523 -3.51 23.14 28.76
N LEU A 524 -2.28 23.37 28.29
CA LEU A 524 -1.27 22.31 28.14
C LEU A 524 -0.88 21.66 29.48
N LYS A 525 -0.85 22.44 30.56
CA LYS A 525 -0.61 21.90 31.90
C LYS A 525 -1.74 20.97 32.34
N GLU A 526 -2.99 21.32 32.07
CA GLU A 526 -4.17 20.50 32.37
C GLU A 526 -4.18 19.19 31.58
N THR A 527 -3.65 19.19 30.34
CA THR A 527 -3.56 18.00 29.49
C THR A 527 -2.27 17.19 29.69
N GLY A 528 -1.43 17.54 30.67
CA GLY A 528 -0.16 16.82 30.95
C GLY A 528 1.04 17.28 30.11
N GLY A 529 0.88 18.25 29.22
CA GLY A 529 1.90 18.81 28.32
C GLY A 529 2.63 20.04 28.87
N SER A 530 2.88 20.12 30.17
CA SER A 530 3.49 21.30 30.82
C SER A 530 4.83 21.72 30.18
N TRP A 531 5.66 20.79 29.78
CA TRP A 531 6.93 21.06 29.11
C TRP A 531 6.74 21.68 27.70
N LEU A 532 5.70 21.28 26.97
CA LEU A 532 5.33 21.87 25.68
C LEU A 532 4.87 23.34 25.85
N GLY A 533 4.11 23.60 26.92
CA GLY A 533 3.74 24.95 27.28
C GLY A 533 4.95 25.83 27.61
N ALA A 534 5.93 25.29 28.33
CA ALA A 534 7.18 26.00 28.58
C ALA A 534 7.96 26.31 27.30
N GLN A 535 7.93 25.43 26.29
CA GLN A 535 8.56 25.68 24.98
C GLN A 535 7.87 26.81 24.20
N LEU A 536 6.53 26.96 24.30
CA LEU A 536 5.84 28.10 23.67
C LEU A 536 6.29 29.43 24.29
N VAL A 537 6.41 29.46 25.62
CA VAL A 537 6.90 30.66 26.33
C VAL A 537 8.36 30.94 25.96
N ALA A 538 9.20 29.88 25.93
CA ALA A 538 10.61 30.00 25.51
C ALA A 538 10.75 30.51 24.06
N ALA A 539 9.83 30.16 23.17
CA ALA A 539 9.84 30.68 21.79
C ALA A 539 9.58 32.21 21.74
N LEU A 540 8.66 32.73 22.59
CA LEU A 540 8.46 34.16 22.75
C LEU A 540 9.68 34.85 23.37
N ASP A 541 10.19 34.31 24.46
CA ASP A 541 11.39 34.85 25.10
C ASP A 541 12.58 34.83 24.14
N GLY A 542 12.72 33.80 23.31
CA GLY A 542 13.75 33.69 22.27
C GLY A 542 13.67 34.83 21.24
N GLU A 543 12.47 35.32 20.89
CA GLU A 543 12.31 36.49 20.05
C GLU A 543 12.77 37.76 20.74
N LEU A 544 12.40 37.93 22.00
CA LEU A 544 12.86 39.06 22.79
C LEU A 544 14.38 39.08 22.94
N LEU A 545 14.98 37.91 23.25
CA LEU A 545 16.43 37.75 23.35
C LEU A 545 17.14 38.09 22.03
N ARG A 546 16.59 37.64 20.90
CA ARG A 546 17.16 37.95 19.59
C ARG A 546 17.17 39.44 19.31
N ARG A 547 16.10 40.14 19.64
CA ARG A 547 16.01 41.61 19.52
C ARG A 547 16.96 42.31 20.46
N LEU A 548 17.01 41.90 21.73
CA LEU A 548 17.98 42.41 22.69
C LEU A 548 19.42 42.18 22.21
N ALA A 549 19.73 41.04 21.61
CA ALA A 549 21.04 40.77 21.02
C ALA A 549 21.36 41.69 19.84
N THR A 550 20.38 41.99 18.97
CA THR A 550 20.53 42.95 17.86
C THR A 550 20.79 44.36 18.37
N LEU A 551 20.01 44.82 19.35
CA LEU A 551 20.25 46.10 19.98
C LEU A 551 21.63 46.16 20.65
N HIS A 552 22.07 45.04 21.27
CA HIS A 552 23.40 44.97 21.86
C HIS A 552 24.51 45.01 20.80
N GLN A 553 24.33 44.37 19.64
CA GLN A 553 25.24 44.47 18.53
C GLN A 553 25.32 45.91 17.99
N GLN A 554 24.19 46.63 17.90
CA GLN A 554 24.15 48.05 17.55
C GLN A 554 24.88 48.88 18.59
N TRP A 555 24.74 48.58 19.89
CA TRP A 555 25.50 49.23 20.95
C TRP A 555 26.98 48.93 20.84
N GLN A 556 27.39 47.71 20.56
CA GLN A 556 28.83 47.35 20.38
C GLN A 556 29.46 48.03 19.17
N GLN A 557 28.68 48.27 18.10
CA GLN A 557 29.14 48.96 16.90
C GLN A 557 29.22 50.50 17.10
N GLN A 558 28.63 51.02 18.17
CA GLN A 558 28.76 52.45 18.47
C GLN A 558 30.17 52.74 19.00
N PRO A 559 30.99 53.59 18.33
CA PRO A 559 32.28 53.95 18.85
C PRO A 559 32.07 54.84 20.06
N MET A 560 32.61 54.46 21.19
CA MET A 560 32.71 55.34 22.38
C MET A 560 33.82 56.35 22.21
N GLN A 561 34.67 56.11 21.24
CA GLN A 561 35.83 56.96 20.80
C GLN A 561 35.95 56.77 19.29
N ASP A 562 36.77 57.64 18.65
CA ASP A 562 37.06 57.48 17.21
C ASP A 562 37.62 56.04 16.95
N PRO A 563 37.05 55.27 16.02
CA PRO A 563 37.57 53.93 15.67
C PRO A 563 39.03 53.96 15.24
N ARG A 564 39.52 55.05 14.68
CA ARG A 564 40.93 55.25 14.33
C ARG A 564 41.84 55.35 15.55
N ALA A 565 41.27 55.66 16.72
CA ALA A 565 42.00 55.73 17.98
C ALA A 565 42.24 54.38 18.64
N ALA A 566 41.64 53.31 18.16
CA ALA A 566 41.69 51.97 18.81
C ALA A 566 43.13 51.48 19.06
N SER A 567 44.07 51.74 18.17
CA SER A 567 45.46 51.39 18.34
C SER A 567 46.37 52.58 18.70
N PHE A 568 45.81 53.79 18.67
CA PHE A 568 46.58 55.06 18.83
C PHE A 568 47.82 55.17 17.93
N ALA A 569 47.91 54.45 16.81
CA ALA A 569 49.04 54.44 15.88
C ALA A 569 49.29 55.82 15.26
N TRP A 570 48.25 56.63 15.15
CA TRP A 570 48.28 58.00 14.66
C TRP A 570 48.98 58.96 15.64
N TRP A 571 49.00 58.63 16.95
CA TRP A 571 49.63 59.51 17.97
C TRP A 571 51.14 59.32 17.94
N GLN A 572 51.88 60.41 17.68
CA GLN A 572 53.32 60.40 17.57
C GLN A 572 54.04 60.97 18.82
N GLY A 573 53.28 61.28 19.87
CA GLY A 573 53.81 61.73 21.15
C GLY A 573 53.68 63.23 21.38
N GLU A 574 53.06 63.97 20.47
CA GLU A 574 52.59 65.35 20.71
C GLU A 574 51.48 65.37 21.77
N GLN A 575 51.10 66.58 22.23
CA GLN A 575 49.96 66.70 23.14
C GLN A 575 48.73 65.97 22.55
N LEU A 576 48.18 65.02 23.25
CA LEU A 576 47.08 64.21 22.77
C LEU A 576 45.87 65.09 22.53
N PRO A 577 45.35 65.23 21.30
CA PRO A 577 44.23 66.12 21.05
C PRO A 577 42.91 65.40 21.45
N VAL A 578 42.18 65.98 22.40
CA VAL A 578 40.90 65.45 22.89
C VAL A 578 39.90 65.28 21.76
N ALA A 579 39.91 66.16 20.77
CA ALA A 579 39.05 66.07 19.60
C ALA A 579 39.29 64.80 18.78
N GLN A 580 40.51 64.29 18.70
CA GLN A 580 40.83 63.04 18.00
C GLN A 580 40.46 61.78 18.82
N LEU A 581 40.40 61.87 20.15
CA LEU A 581 39.92 60.78 21.00
C LEU A 581 38.41 60.61 20.92
N LEU A 582 37.72 61.75 20.67
CA LEU A 582 36.27 61.80 20.71
C LEU A 582 35.57 61.80 19.33
N GLY A 583 36.38 61.77 18.25
CA GLY A 583 35.93 61.84 16.86
C GLY A 583 36.11 63.22 16.24
N ALA A 584 36.33 63.26 14.91
CA ALA A 584 36.74 64.47 14.15
C ALA A 584 35.76 65.66 14.19
N ASP A 585 34.49 65.42 14.54
CA ASP A 585 33.44 66.46 14.61
C ASP A 585 33.20 66.99 16.03
N ALA A 586 34.02 66.60 17.00
CA ALA A 586 33.84 67.06 18.37
C ALA A 586 34.33 68.49 18.52
N PRO A 587 33.53 69.45 18.97
CA PRO A 587 34.00 70.79 19.34
C PRO A 587 34.98 70.69 20.53
N VAL A 588 35.84 71.68 20.66
CA VAL A 588 36.99 71.72 21.58
C VAL A 588 36.63 71.54 23.09
N ALA A 589 35.37 71.51 23.46
CA ALA A 589 34.93 71.14 24.80
C ALA A 589 34.61 69.66 24.99
N PRO A 590 35.09 68.98 26.06
CA PRO A 590 34.98 67.51 26.25
C PRO A 590 33.56 67.00 26.40
N THR A 591 32.59 67.83 26.66
CA THR A 591 31.20 67.47 27.01
C THR A 591 30.30 66.98 25.86
N PRO A 592 30.39 67.44 24.59
CA PRO A 592 29.36 67.09 23.59
C PRO A 592 29.39 65.66 23.06
N SER A 593 30.56 65.03 23.00
CA SER A 593 30.70 63.68 22.42
C SER A 593 30.23 62.57 23.37
N PHE A 594 30.52 62.72 24.64
CA PHE A 594 30.01 61.81 25.69
C PHE A 594 28.53 61.95 25.90
N SER A 595 28.04 63.19 25.86
CA SER A 595 26.59 63.44 25.83
C SER A 595 25.90 62.68 24.68
N ARG A 596 26.52 62.63 23.49
CA ARG A 596 26.02 61.85 22.37
C ARG A 596 26.04 60.33 22.64
N THR A 597 27.09 59.78 23.25
CA THR A 597 27.18 58.36 23.62
C THR A 597 26.13 58.00 24.67
N ALA A 598 26.00 58.79 25.72
CA ALA A 598 24.96 58.63 26.74
C ALA A 598 23.57 58.72 26.13
N THR A 599 23.30 59.69 25.24
CA THR A 599 22.03 59.84 24.53
C THR A 599 21.74 58.64 23.65
N ARG A 600 22.72 58.10 22.93
CA ARG A 600 22.54 56.85 22.11
C ARG A 600 22.27 55.66 22.98
N LEU A 601 22.98 55.45 24.09
CA LEU A 601 22.68 54.39 25.04
C LEU A 601 21.25 54.51 25.57
N GLU A 602 20.83 55.71 25.94
CA GLU A 602 19.47 55.95 26.41
C GLU A 602 18.42 55.66 25.33
N LEU A 603 18.68 56.02 24.06
CA LEU A 603 17.79 55.64 22.93
C LEU A 603 17.67 54.15 22.76
N LEU A 604 18.78 53.39 22.89
CA LEU A 604 18.75 51.94 22.83
C LEU A 604 18.09 51.34 24.07
N LEU A 605 18.29 51.92 25.26
CA LEU A 605 17.62 51.52 26.49
C LEU A 605 16.10 51.78 26.42
N GLN A 606 15.67 52.87 25.79
CA GLN A 606 14.23 53.13 25.54
C GLN A 606 13.59 52.03 24.68
N GLN A 607 14.35 51.39 23.77
CA GLN A 607 13.91 50.25 23.01
C GLN A 607 14.03 48.94 23.80
N ALA A 608 15.08 48.77 24.61
CA ALA A 608 15.33 47.54 25.37
C ALA A 608 14.38 47.40 26.60
N ARG A 609 14.08 48.48 27.33
CA ARG A 609 13.21 48.42 28.53
C ARG A 609 11.85 47.78 28.28
N PRO A 610 11.09 48.15 27.21
CA PRO A 610 9.84 47.47 26.95
C PRO A 610 10.00 46.00 26.64
N LEU A 611 11.08 45.59 25.94
CA LEU A 611 11.37 44.17 25.66
C LEU A 611 11.66 43.39 26.95
N LEU A 612 12.46 43.93 27.85
CA LEU A 612 12.73 43.33 29.16
C LEU A 612 11.46 43.19 30.02
N ALA A 613 10.59 44.21 30.00
CA ALA A 613 9.32 44.20 30.73
C ALA A 613 8.27 43.21 30.18
N LEU A 614 8.41 42.81 28.92
CA LEU A 614 7.54 41.87 28.25
C LEU A 614 7.99 40.43 28.44
N GLY A 615 9.21 40.15 28.91
CA GLY A 615 9.77 38.80 29.07
C GLY A 615 9.16 38.01 30.23
N SER A 616 9.48 36.73 30.28
CA SER A 616 9.13 35.87 31.41
C SER A 616 9.95 36.20 32.65
N PRO A 617 9.54 35.75 33.85
CA PRO A 617 10.33 35.95 35.07
C PRO A 617 11.75 35.31 35.04
N VAL A 618 11.97 34.40 34.09
CA VAL A 618 13.26 33.74 33.89
C VAL A 618 14.16 34.50 32.91
N LEU A 619 13.60 35.40 32.09
CA LEU A 619 14.35 36.16 31.10
C LEU A 619 15.55 36.91 31.71
N PRO A 620 15.48 37.56 32.88
CA PRO A 620 16.62 38.26 33.49
C PRO A 620 17.85 37.35 33.79
N ALA A 621 17.68 36.07 33.88
CA ALA A 621 18.78 35.13 34.06
C ALA A 621 19.58 34.84 32.77
N ASP A 622 19.02 35.23 31.60
CA ASP A 622 19.73 35.08 30.35
C ASP A 622 20.85 36.12 30.22
N PRO A 623 22.05 35.75 29.76
CA PRO A 623 23.18 36.66 29.62
C PRO A 623 22.90 37.90 28.76
N ALA A 624 22.08 37.78 27.73
CA ALA A 624 21.73 38.91 26.86
C ALA A 624 20.80 39.93 27.59
N ALA A 625 19.80 39.46 28.31
CA ALA A 625 18.96 40.29 29.13
C ALA A 625 19.70 40.89 30.31
N ALA A 626 20.53 40.12 31.02
CA ALA A 626 21.33 40.58 32.15
C ALA A 626 22.26 41.72 31.75
N ARG A 627 22.86 41.69 30.58
CA ARG A 627 23.72 42.80 30.07
C ARG A 627 22.91 44.10 29.93
N TRP A 628 21.71 44.04 29.39
CA TRP A 628 20.87 45.23 29.26
C TRP A 628 20.40 45.79 30.61
N LEU A 629 20.14 44.93 31.59
CA LEU A 629 19.85 45.33 32.95
C LEU A 629 21.06 46.01 33.60
N GLN A 630 22.26 45.50 33.34
CA GLN A 630 23.51 46.16 33.82
C GLN A 630 23.71 47.53 33.14
N LEU A 631 23.49 47.64 31.82
CA LEU A 631 23.57 48.92 31.11
C LEU A 631 22.49 49.91 31.58
N GLN A 632 21.30 49.45 31.89
CA GLN A 632 20.25 50.27 32.46
C GLN A 632 20.66 50.78 33.85
N ALA A 633 21.13 49.94 34.75
CA ALA A 633 21.61 50.34 36.06
C ALA A 633 22.80 51.31 35.97
N GLU A 634 23.66 51.11 34.97
CA GLU A 634 24.75 52.07 34.72
C GLU A 634 24.26 53.43 34.28
N MET A 635 23.29 53.47 33.36
CA MET A 635 22.69 54.74 32.91
C MET A 635 21.96 55.47 34.05
N GLU A 636 21.29 54.76 34.93
CA GLU A 636 20.68 55.30 36.14
C GLU A 636 21.74 55.94 37.06
N ARG A 637 22.90 55.24 37.31
CA ARG A 637 24.04 55.81 38.05
C ARG A 637 24.62 57.06 37.38
N TYR A 638 24.75 57.04 36.05
CA TYR A 638 25.25 58.18 35.30
C TYR A 638 24.36 59.39 35.40
N THR A 639 23.05 59.22 35.22
CA THR A 639 22.05 60.29 35.28
C THR A 639 21.94 60.85 36.73
N ALA A 640 22.11 60.03 37.75
CA ALA A 640 22.14 60.45 39.15
C ALA A 640 23.46 61.15 39.52
N GLY A 641 24.45 61.23 38.64
CA GLY A 641 25.72 61.88 38.90
C GLY A 641 26.61 61.15 39.94
N THR A 642 26.41 59.89 40.15
CA THR A 642 27.15 59.12 41.19
C THR A 642 28.61 58.85 40.75
N ARG A 643 29.51 58.98 41.74
CA ARG A 643 30.94 58.73 41.45
C ARG A 643 31.29 57.30 41.04
N ASP A 644 30.38 56.41 41.25
CA ASP A 644 30.51 54.96 40.92
C ASP A 644 30.15 54.60 39.46
N SER A 645 29.58 55.51 38.72
CA SER A 645 29.26 55.31 37.34
C SER A 645 30.51 55.05 36.46
N SER A 646 30.54 53.93 35.78
CA SER A 646 31.63 53.54 34.83
C SER A 646 31.68 54.50 33.66
N LEU A 647 30.54 54.99 33.17
CA LEU A 647 30.43 55.93 32.10
C LEU A 647 31.02 57.32 32.53
N MET A 648 30.70 57.79 33.71
CA MET A 648 31.22 59.04 34.24
C MET A 648 32.73 58.96 34.51
N ARG A 649 33.23 57.81 34.92
CA ARG A 649 34.69 57.60 35.11
C ARG A 649 35.42 57.60 33.80
N LEU A 650 34.90 56.97 32.76
CA LEU A 650 35.44 56.98 31.44
C LEU A 650 35.49 58.42 30.87
N GLU A 651 34.42 59.21 31.11
CA GLU A 651 34.36 60.60 30.71
C GLU A 651 35.45 61.44 31.41
N ARG A 652 35.62 61.29 32.72
CA ARG A 652 36.67 62.00 33.48
C ARG A 652 38.06 61.51 33.05
N TYR A 653 38.24 60.26 32.79
CA TYR A 653 39.51 59.72 32.29
C TYR A 653 39.89 60.37 30.94
N LEU A 654 38.98 60.37 30.01
CA LEU A 654 39.20 60.97 28.68
C LEU A 654 39.43 62.51 28.76
N GLY A 655 38.66 63.17 29.60
CA GLY A 655 38.85 64.58 29.86
C GLY A 655 40.23 64.90 30.52
N GLY A 656 40.66 64.08 31.46
CA GLY A 656 41.96 64.22 32.12
C GLY A 656 43.17 63.92 31.21
N LEU A 657 43.01 62.96 30.28
CA LEU A 657 44.07 62.64 29.31
C LEU A 657 44.29 63.80 28.29
N GLY A 658 43.22 64.50 27.91
CA GLY A 658 43.29 65.58 26.88
C GLY A 658 43.96 66.85 27.33
N THR A 659 44.19 67.05 28.61
CA THR A 659 44.75 68.33 29.07
C THR A 659 46.30 68.42 29.04
N ASP A 660 47.00 67.26 29.13
CA ASP A 660 48.48 67.32 29.19
C ASP A 660 49.20 65.96 28.90
N LEU A 661 48.64 65.08 28.15
CA LEU A 661 49.28 63.81 27.80
C LEU A 661 50.20 64.01 26.61
N ARG A 662 51.54 63.85 26.85
CA ARG A 662 52.61 63.90 25.86
C ARG A 662 53.54 62.70 26.01
N ARG A 663 54.40 62.50 25.01
CA ARG A 663 55.37 61.40 25.02
C ARG A 663 56.24 61.41 26.29
N GLU A 664 56.64 62.57 26.77
CA GLU A 664 57.56 62.71 27.94
C GLU A 664 56.91 62.27 29.25
N ASN A 665 55.58 62.51 29.39
CA ASN A 665 54.86 62.29 30.66
C ASN A 665 53.86 61.09 30.60
N CYS A 666 53.71 60.46 29.43
CA CYS A 666 52.64 59.52 29.23
C CYS A 666 52.66 58.34 30.21
N SER A 667 53.83 57.79 30.54
CA SER A 667 53.92 56.63 31.46
C SER A 667 53.45 56.98 32.89
N GLU A 668 53.90 58.15 33.38
CA GLU A 668 53.53 58.60 34.72
C GLU A 668 52.05 58.98 34.80
N ARG A 669 51.57 59.70 33.82
CA ARG A 669 50.15 60.10 33.73
C ARG A 669 49.21 58.95 33.60
N LEU A 670 49.53 58.01 32.72
CA LEU A 670 48.71 56.79 32.55
C LEU A 670 48.73 55.88 33.79
N ALA A 671 49.91 55.78 34.48
CA ALA A 671 49.98 55.05 35.73
C ALA A 671 49.13 55.72 36.84
N ALA A 672 49.17 57.07 36.92
CA ALA A 672 48.39 57.83 37.88
C ALA A 672 46.87 57.77 37.63
N GLN A 673 46.47 57.56 36.38
CA GLN A 673 45.07 57.47 35.97
C GLN A 673 44.61 56.06 35.66
N ALA A 674 45.30 55.01 36.13
CA ALA A 674 44.94 53.64 35.88
C ALA A 674 43.50 53.38 36.33
N PRO A 675 42.63 52.81 35.46
CA PRO A 675 41.25 52.62 35.79
C PRO A 675 41.12 51.60 36.92
N GLN A 676 40.36 51.98 37.96
CA GLN A 676 39.92 51.06 39.00
C GLN A 676 38.52 50.53 38.64
N ALA A 677 38.40 49.27 38.31
CA ALA A 677 37.12 48.63 38.05
C ALA A 677 36.34 48.47 39.39
N LEU A 678 35.37 49.31 39.66
CA LEU A 678 34.42 49.12 40.79
C LEU A 678 33.26 48.22 40.42
N HIS A 679 32.93 48.09 39.14
CA HIS A 679 31.91 47.25 38.63
C HIS A 679 32.42 46.47 37.39
N GLU A 680 32.11 45.18 37.28
CA GLU A 680 32.45 44.38 36.13
C GLU A 680 31.40 44.55 35.02
N ASP A 681 31.19 45.80 34.53
CA ASP A 681 30.31 46.08 33.40
C ASP A 681 31.11 46.27 32.09
N GLU A 682 30.39 46.23 31.00
CA GLU A 682 30.97 46.33 29.64
C GLU A 682 31.71 47.68 29.42
N ILE A 683 31.25 48.73 30.04
CA ILE A 683 31.82 50.08 29.92
C ILE A 683 33.17 50.14 30.65
N ALA A 684 33.21 49.52 31.86
CA ALA A 684 34.47 49.39 32.61
C ALA A 684 35.49 48.55 31.84
N GLN A 685 35.07 47.46 31.18
CA GLN A 685 35.93 46.62 30.35
C GLN A 685 36.50 47.44 29.17
N ARG A 686 35.67 48.21 28.46
CA ARG A 686 36.11 49.08 27.38
C ARG A 686 37.07 50.16 27.85
N HIS A 687 36.86 50.73 29.03
CA HIS A 687 37.76 51.69 29.65
C HIS A 687 39.15 51.08 29.92
N LEU A 688 39.17 49.85 30.41
CA LEU A 688 40.42 49.10 30.65
C LEU A 688 41.15 48.83 29.36
N GLN A 689 40.46 48.36 28.30
CA GLN A 689 41.03 48.12 26.97
C GLN A 689 41.64 49.40 26.35
N LEU A 690 40.92 50.53 26.48
CA LEU A 690 41.42 51.83 26.04
C LEU A 690 42.71 52.22 26.74
N HIS A 691 42.70 52.11 28.09
CA HIS A 691 43.89 52.38 28.88
C HIS A 691 45.08 51.50 28.48
N GLN A 692 44.89 50.21 28.35
CA GLN A 692 45.90 49.27 27.91
C GLN A 692 46.50 49.61 26.54
N ALA A 693 45.65 49.99 25.58
CA ALA A 693 46.08 50.42 24.26
C ALA A 693 46.95 51.70 24.31
N LEU A 694 46.54 52.66 25.15
CA LEU A 694 47.35 53.89 25.38
C LEU A 694 48.69 53.57 26.04
N VAL A 695 48.72 52.72 27.06
CA VAL A 695 49.94 52.30 27.73
C VAL A 695 50.87 51.58 26.74
N GLN A 696 50.36 50.71 25.93
CA GLN A 696 51.15 50.03 24.87
C GLN A 696 51.75 51.06 23.89
N ARG A 697 50.93 51.97 23.42
CA ARG A 697 51.38 53.01 22.46
C ARG A 697 52.42 53.94 23.09
N CYS A 698 52.26 54.34 24.36
CA CYS A 698 53.25 55.11 25.09
C CYS A 698 54.61 54.35 25.18
N ALA A 699 54.58 53.03 25.44
CA ALA A 699 55.80 52.19 25.44
C ALA A 699 56.50 52.17 24.09
N GLU A 700 55.73 52.02 22.97
CA GLU A 700 56.27 52.05 21.62
C GLU A 700 56.93 53.37 21.25
N LEU A 701 56.32 54.47 21.64
CA LEU A 701 56.87 55.81 21.36
C LEU A 701 58.16 56.09 22.14
N ARG A 702 58.26 55.53 23.36
CA ARG A 702 59.46 55.63 24.20
C ARG A 702 60.62 54.75 23.64
N GLY A 703 60.26 53.53 23.21
CA GLY A 703 61.26 52.62 22.58
C GLY A 703 61.93 53.16 21.30
N ARG A 704 61.15 53.92 20.53
CA ARG A 704 61.65 54.57 19.33
C ARG A 704 62.59 55.79 19.60
N ALA A 705 62.76 56.21 20.83
CA ALA A 705 63.55 57.37 21.22
C ALA A 705 65.01 57.07 21.62
N SER A 706 65.45 55.84 21.61
CA SER A 706 66.88 55.50 21.71
C SER A 706 67.48 55.49 20.30
N PRO A 707 68.21 56.55 19.87
CA PRO A 707 68.98 56.45 18.65
C PRO A 707 70.02 55.36 18.87
N PRO A 708 70.40 54.57 17.83
CA PRO A 708 71.53 53.69 17.93
C PRO A 708 72.76 54.58 18.30
N ALA A 709 73.39 54.25 19.44
CA ALA A 709 74.70 54.86 19.78
C ALA A 709 75.62 54.76 18.59
N ALA A 710 75.87 55.88 17.89
CA ALA A 710 76.88 55.95 16.87
C ALA A 710 78.19 55.53 17.52
N ALA A 711 78.69 54.36 17.17
CA ALA A 711 80.01 53.94 17.50
C ALA A 711 81.00 54.89 16.71
N PHE A 712 81.45 55.92 17.39
CA PHE A 712 82.70 56.58 17.01
C PHE A 712 83.78 55.67 17.51
N ALA A 713 84.45 54.97 16.57
CA ALA A 713 85.76 54.44 16.77
C ALA A 713 86.78 55.44 16.12
N PRO A 714 87.94 55.62 16.74
CA PRO A 714 88.91 56.61 16.31
C PRO A 714 89.61 56.26 15.02
#